data_7138a13a0c6e67dd7de584e0baaab58a
#
_entry.id   7138a13a0c6e67dd7de584e0baaab58a
#
_cell.length_a   1.000
_cell.length_b   1.000
_cell.length_c   1.000
_cell.angle_alpha   90.00
_cell.angle_beta   90.00
_cell.angle_gamma   90.00
#
_symmetry.space_group_name_H-M   'P 1'
#
loop_
_entity.id
_entity.type
_entity.pdbx_description
1 polymer ?
#
loop_
_entity_poly.entity_id
_entity_poly.type
_entity_poly.pdbx_seq_one_letter_code
_entity_poly.pdbx_strand_id
1 'polypeptide(L)'
;MSGFKQCIINGIKEGLISESQGERLYKNFDEVRDFYQYRKNLTKPEAEKRSAREVYDAMKLEEADKLRYTLQMRAKMQELEFDFKNYKNENGEVDMANAYRAYLAQDNWSYKPNIENQAVNEAKKAHSLMSNLMEQYRYGWGGTQSRKQKANKKLMVRELMGERTGNVNAQELAETWRKVAEHLRLRANSFGMKILSRKDWGLPQMHDTLSVRSVQKEDWIDYILPKLDIEKMVDEKSGLPFTDKSIREALSEVYENISTEGMATFKPGVNRKGKALHNRRLDHRFLAFRSADDWMEYQTRFGNADPYKTMLDHINSMSRDIATLKILGPNPDAIHTWATGMIKKQSAIDAANEAKGLFKRKKTIIKDSKLRGIKKDQVKIYRTEQDRTNAILENAENLLAYHKGHLNRPVDGFFGNTFAALRQLLTSSQLGGAAVMTITDQHWMRRTAKFNGLPATKANMNTVKFLAEGIKKDKKFMKLAVRMQLGAEMWSSVSAVMNRYLMEVDAPMWSKRVSDFILRGSGLSHSTQSNKWAFGMMALGELADNVKKPFNKLHKNLQSQFKKYGIDEKGWDTIRTTKLYDAGIDDPSFAGKGMTYLRPDDIHARADLDEATREFLTTRLMTWLTNETNFAVPTSSAKGRITLAGNARPGTLKGEIINSGLMYK
;
A
#
# COMPACT_ATOMS: atom_id res chain seq x y z
N MET A 1 -15.63 -37.55 -30.94
CA MET A 1 -15.56 -36.39 -30.02
C MET A 1 -14.82 -36.84 -28.79
N SER A 2 -13.92 -36.04 -28.22
CA SER A 2 -13.27 -36.45 -26.97
C SER A 2 -14.32 -36.52 -25.84
N GLY A 3 -14.12 -37.44 -24.88
CA GLY A 3 -15.07 -37.60 -23.77
C GLY A 3 -15.31 -36.32 -22.98
N PHE A 4 -14.31 -35.42 -22.89
CA PHE A 4 -14.42 -34.15 -22.23
C PHE A 4 -15.36 -33.18 -22.98
N LYS A 5 -15.29 -33.11 -24.30
CA LYS A 5 -16.22 -32.31 -25.10
C LYS A 5 -17.67 -32.77 -24.96
N GLN A 6 -17.88 -34.08 -24.85
CA GLN A 6 -19.22 -34.63 -24.60
C GLN A 6 -19.75 -34.25 -23.21
N CYS A 7 -18.88 -34.25 -22.18
CA CYS A 7 -19.25 -33.77 -20.84
C CYS A 7 -19.68 -32.30 -20.84
N ILE A 8 -19.00 -31.42 -21.59
CA ILE A 8 -19.39 -30.02 -21.74
C ILE A 8 -20.79 -29.89 -22.36
N ILE A 9 -21.06 -30.64 -23.45
CA ILE A 9 -22.38 -30.65 -24.12
C ILE A 9 -23.47 -31.09 -23.15
N ASN A 10 -23.22 -32.14 -22.40
CA ASN A 10 -24.19 -32.66 -21.43
C ASN A 10 -24.42 -31.61 -20.31
N GLY A 11 -23.37 -31.00 -19.80
CA GLY A 11 -23.48 -29.96 -18.78
C GLY A 11 -24.28 -28.72 -19.24
N ILE A 12 -24.18 -28.34 -20.53
CA ILE A 12 -25.02 -27.27 -21.11
C ILE A 12 -26.49 -27.73 -21.18
N LYS A 13 -26.73 -28.94 -21.66
CA LYS A 13 -28.09 -29.50 -21.79
C LYS A 13 -28.79 -29.65 -20.44
N GLU A 14 -28.06 -29.99 -19.40
CA GLU A 14 -28.55 -30.15 -18.03
C GLU A 14 -28.63 -28.82 -17.28
N GLY A 15 -28.23 -27.70 -17.90
CA GLY A 15 -28.25 -26.37 -17.29
C GLY A 15 -27.21 -26.17 -16.20
N LEU A 16 -26.23 -27.06 -16.07
CA LEU A 16 -25.13 -26.97 -15.09
C LEU A 16 -24.10 -25.87 -15.43
N ILE A 17 -23.93 -25.62 -16.74
CA ILE A 17 -23.06 -24.55 -17.26
C ILE A 17 -23.80 -23.78 -18.36
N SER A 18 -23.55 -22.48 -18.47
CA SER A 18 -24.13 -21.68 -19.54
C SER A 18 -23.48 -21.97 -20.90
N GLU A 19 -24.17 -21.68 -22.00
CA GLU A 19 -23.62 -21.80 -23.34
C GLU A 19 -22.28 -21.07 -23.50
N SER A 20 -22.19 -19.85 -23.04
CA SER A 20 -20.96 -19.03 -23.07
C SER A 20 -19.81 -19.63 -22.22
N GLN A 21 -20.12 -20.30 -21.12
CA GLN A 21 -19.13 -21.06 -20.34
C GLN A 21 -18.66 -22.28 -21.09
N GLY A 22 -19.59 -23.02 -21.76
CA GLY A 22 -19.29 -24.16 -22.57
C GLY A 22 -18.38 -23.83 -23.76
N GLU A 23 -18.68 -22.77 -24.51
CA GLU A 23 -17.83 -22.27 -25.59
C GLU A 23 -16.42 -21.95 -25.13
N ARG A 24 -16.29 -21.27 -23.98
CA ARG A 24 -14.99 -20.95 -23.39
C ARG A 24 -14.21 -22.21 -23.00
N LEU A 25 -14.87 -23.21 -22.39
CA LEU A 25 -14.24 -24.47 -22.03
C LEU A 25 -13.80 -25.27 -23.28
N TYR A 26 -14.59 -25.24 -24.35
CA TYR A 26 -14.22 -25.82 -25.63
C TYR A 26 -12.96 -25.20 -26.20
N LYS A 27 -12.94 -23.87 -26.26
CA LYS A 27 -11.79 -23.12 -26.77
C LYS A 27 -10.53 -23.40 -25.95
N ASN A 28 -10.61 -23.32 -24.63
CA ASN A 28 -9.48 -23.61 -23.75
C ASN A 28 -8.97 -25.05 -23.90
N PHE A 29 -9.90 -26.02 -24.05
CA PHE A 29 -9.53 -27.43 -24.27
C PHE A 29 -8.76 -27.62 -25.58
N ASP A 30 -9.23 -27.03 -26.66
CA ASP A 30 -8.57 -27.16 -27.97
C ASP A 30 -7.19 -26.46 -27.95
N GLU A 31 -7.09 -25.30 -27.39
CA GLU A 31 -5.82 -24.53 -27.25
C GLU A 31 -4.76 -25.31 -26.43
N VAL A 32 -5.14 -25.86 -25.29
CA VAL A 32 -4.24 -26.63 -24.42
C VAL A 32 -3.88 -27.98 -25.08
N ARG A 33 -4.85 -28.65 -25.77
CA ARG A 33 -4.57 -29.88 -26.54
C ARG A 33 -3.55 -29.63 -27.64
N ASP A 34 -3.72 -28.55 -28.41
CA ASP A 34 -2.85 -28.21 -29.54
C ASP A 34 -1.45 -27.84 -29.04
N PHE A 35 -1.34 -27.15 -27.90
CA PHE A 35 -0.06 -26.91 -27.22
C PHE A 35 0.66 -28.22 -26.89
N TYR A 36 -0.03 -29.19 -26.28
CA TYR A 36 0.60 -30.48 -25.93
C TYR A 36 0.94 -31.32 -27.15
N GLN A 37 0.10 -31.30 -28.16
CA GLN A 37 0.32 -32.06 -29.37
C GLN A 37 1.46 -31.51 -30.23
N TYR A 38 1.47 -30.22 -30.49
CA TYR A 38 2.41 -29.59 -31.45
C TYR A 38 3.69 -29.04 -30.82
N ARG A 39 3.64 -28.62 -29.58
CA ARG A 39 4.82 -28.06 -28.91
C ARG A 39 5.52 -29.04 -27.96
N LYS A 40 4.79 -29.99 -27.39
CA LYS A 40 5.35 -31.01 -26.49
C LYS A 40 5.42 -32.39 -27.15
N ASN A 41 5.07 -32.50 -28.41
CA ASN A 41 5.10 -33.71 -29.21
C ASN A 41 4.39 -34.90 -28.55
N LEU A 42 3.30 -34.67 -27.81
CA LEU A 42 2.50 -35.73 -27.24
C LEU A 42 1.57 -36.32 -28.32
N THR A 43 1.24 -37.60 -28.17
CA THR A 43 0.20 -38.22 -29.01
C THR A 43 -1.16 -37.54 -28.78
N LYS A 44 -2.04 -37.53 -29.76
CA LYS A 44 -3.36 -36.91 -29.65
C LYS A 44 -4.15 -37.40 -28.42
N PRO A 45 -4.22 -38.69 -28.06
CA PRO A 45 -4.92 -39.17 -26.88
C PRO A 45 -4.31 -38.64 -25.58
N GLU A 46 -2.99 -38.57 -25.48
CA GLU A 46 -2.29 -38.05 -24.31
C GLU A 46 -2.49 -36.53 -24.16
N ALA A 47 -2.43 -35.81 -25.28
CA ALA A 47 -2.70 -34.35 -25.31
C ALA A 47 -4.15 -34.06 -24.88
N GLU A 48 -5.14 -34.81 -25.37
CA GLU A 48 -6.54 -34.70 -24.98
C GLU A 48 -6.75 -35.01 -23.48
N LYS A 49 -6.13 -36.06 -22.97
CA LYS A 49 -6.22 -36.44 -21.55
C LYS A 49 -5.62 -35.35 -20.63
N ARG A 50 -4.46 -34.80 -20.98
CA ARG A 50 -3.83 -33.70 -20.22
C ARG A 50 -4.65 -32.44 -20.30
N SER A 51 -5.10 -32.05 -21.49
CA SER A 51 -5.94 -30.87 -21.69
C SER A 51 -7.23 -30.95 -20.88
N ALA A 52 -7.92 -32.09 -20.90
CA ALA A 52 -9.13 -32.28 -20.12
C ALA A 52 -8.88 -32.09 -18.61
N ARG A 53 -7.76 -32.64 -18.12
CA ARG A 53 -7.40 -32.50 -16.71
C ARG A 53 -7.07 -31.02 -16.34
N GLU A 54 -6.25 -30.38 -17.15
CA GLU A 54 -5.86 -28.97 -16.87
C GLU A 54 -7.06 -28.00 -16.93
N VAL A 55 -7.92 -28.15 -17.95
CA VAL A 55 -9.12 -27.33 -18.07
C VAL A 55 -10.09 -27.57 -16.92
N TYR A 56 -10.24 -28.85 -16.49
CA TYR A 56 -11.07 -29.18 -15.33
C TYR A 56 -10.51 -28.64 -14.01
N ASP A 57 -9.20 -28.77 -13.78
CA ASP A 57 -8.53 -28.24 -12.59
C ASP A 57 -8.61 -26.69 -12.57
N ALA A 58 -8.43 -26.03 -13.73
CA ALA A 58 -8.60 -24.60 -13.87
C ALA A 58 -10.04 -24.13 -13.57
N MET A 59 -11.04 -24.89 -14.04
CA MET A 59 -12.45 -24.60 -13.75
C MET A 59 -12.75 -24.70 -12.24
N LYS A 60 -12.28 -25.75 -11.58
CA LYS A 60 -12.44 -25.91 -10.12
C LYS A 60 -11.79 -24.77 -9.34
N LEU A 61 -10.59 -24.37 -9.73
CA LEU A 61 -9.91 -23.24 -9.13
C LEU A 61 -10.68 -21.94 -9.34
N GLU A 62 -11.24 -21.72 -10.53
CA GLU A 62 -12.07 -20.53 -10.82
C GLU A 62 -13.33 -20.48 -9.94
N GLU A 63 -14.02 -21.64 -9.76
CA GLU A 63 -15.20 -21.72 -8.89
C GLU A 63 -14.86 -21.50 -7.42
N ALA A 64 -13.81 -22.13 -6.92
CA ALA A 64 -13.32 -21.93 -5.56
C ALA A 64 -12.95 -20.48 -5.31
N ASP A 65 -12.30 -19.82 -6.27
CA ASP A 65 -11.94 -18.42 -6.21
C ASP A 65 -13.16 -17.49 -6.23
N LYS A 66 -14.18 -17.80 -7.05
CA LYS A 66 -15.45 -17.04 -7.05
C LYS A 66 -16.18 -17.14 -5.72
N LEU A 67 -16.22 -18.34 -5.14
CA LEU A 67 -16.83 -18.57 -3.84
C LEU A 67 -16.06 -17.78 -2.76
N ARG A 68 -14.75 -17.94 -2.71
CA ARG A 68 -13.87 -17.21 -1.77
C ARG A 68 -14.05 -15.69 -1.89
N TYR A 69 -14.04 -15.16 -3.11
CA TYR A 69 -14.29 -13.75 -3.38
C TYR A 69 -15.65 -13.30 -2.85
N THR A 70 -16.71 -14.06 -3.11
CA THR A 70 -18.06 -13.74 -2.65
C THR A 70 -18.15 -13.73 -1.13
N LEU A 71 -17.54 -14.73 -0.47
CA LEU A 71 -17.50 -14.81 1.00
C LEU A 71 -16.72 -13.66 1.62
N GLN A 72 -15.55 -13.34 1.06
CA GLN A 72 -14.74 -12.21 1.52
C GLN A 72 -15.48 -10.87 1.36
N MET A 73 -16.16 -10.65 0.24
CA MET A 73 -16.95 -9.45 0.00
C MET A 73 -18.11 -9.32 1.00
N ARG A 74 -18.86 -10.40 1.22
CA ARG A 74 -20.00 -10.41 2.18
C ARG A 74 -19.52 -10.16 3.60
N ALA A 75 -18.47 -10.84 4.03
CA ALA A 75 -17.90 -10.66 5.37
C ALA A 75 -17.44 -9.21 5.58
N LYS A 76 -16.78 -8.61 4.58
CA LYS A 76 -16.32 -7.23 4.64
C LYS A 76 -17.49 -6.24 4.68
N MET A 77 -18.52 -6.45 3.88
CA MET A 77 -19.74 -5.60 3.91
C MET A 77 -20.42 -5.66 5.26
N GLN A 78 -20.54 -6.83 5.87
CA GLN A 78 -21.13 -6.99 7.21
C GLN A 78 -20.30 -6.30 8.31
N GLU A 79 -18.97 -6.46 8.27
CA GLU A 79 -18.05 -5.78 9.19
C GLU A 79 -18.21 -4.26 9.11
N LEU A 80 -18.16 -3.71 7.89
CA LEU A 80 -18.28 -2.27 7.65
C LEU A 80 -19.66 -1.74 8.06
N GLU A 81 -20.73 -2.45 7.71
CA GLU A 81 -22.09 -2.06 8.09
C GLU A 81 -22.27 -2.00 9.61
N PHE A 82 -21.77 -3.02 10.32
CA PHE A 82 -21.79 -3.02 11.79
C PHE A 82 -21.02 -1.82 12.36
N ASP A 83 -19.83 -1.58 11.85
CA ASP A 83 -18.99 -0.48 12.32
C ASP A 83 -19.59 0.90 12.00
N PHE A 84 -20.19 1.09 10.83
CA PHE A 84 -20.84 2.35 10.47
C PHE A 84 -22.02 2.68 11.38
N LYS A 85 -22.81 1.67 11.73
CA LYS A 85 -23.97 1.84 12.64
C LYS A 85 -23.55 2.09 14.10
N ASN A 86 -22.34 1.69 14.48
CA ASN A 86 -21.84 1.83 15.85
C ASN A 86 -20.81 2.95 16.02
N TYR A 87 -20.39 3.62 14.95
CA TYR A 87 -19.49 4.75 15.02
C TYR A 87 -20.22 5.98 15.59
N LYS A 88 -19.66 6.54 16.65
CA LYS A 88 -20.18 7.76 17.28
C LYS A 88 -19.21 8.90 17.09
N ASN A 89 -19.72 10.07 16.72
CA ASN A 89 -18.96 11.31 16.67
C ASN A 89 -18.70 11.84 18.11
N GLU A 90 -18.05 13.00 18.21
CA GLU A 90 -17.75 13.67 19.48
C GLU A 90 -18.99 14.00 20.33
N ASN A 91 -20.15 14.14 19.69
CA ASN A 91 -21.42 14.42 20.36
C ASN A 91 -22.16 13.13 20.79
N GLY A 92 -21.60 11.94 20.50
CA GLY A 92 -22.20 10.65 20.79
C GLY A 92 -23.27 10.21 19.79
N GLU A 93 -23.41 10.91 18.65
CA GLU A 93 -24.36 10.62 17.58
C GLU A 93 -23.74 9.67 16.55
N VAL A 94 -24.56 8.81 15.95
CA VAL A 94 -24.11 7.92 14.85
C VAL A 94 -23.77 8.74 13.63
N ASP A 95 -22.55 8.61 13.13
CA ASP A 95 -22.03 9.33 11.95
C ASP A 95 -21.37 8.36 10.96
N MET A 96 -22.19 7.74 10.12
CA MET A 96 -21.75 6.71 9.17
C MET A 96 -20.79 7.26 8.10
N ALA A 97 -20.95 8.54 7.71
CA ALA A 97 -20.10 9.15 6.68
C ALA A 97 -18.65 9.35 7.21
N ASN A 98 -18.51 9.86 8.42
CA ASN A 98 -17.23 9.95 9.08
C ASN A 98 -16.67 8.57 9.46
N ALA A 99 -17.50 7.59 9.81
CA ALA A 99 -17.08 6.21 10.00
C ALA A 99 -16.39 5.65 8.75
N TYR A 100 -17.00 5.82 7.58
CA TYR A 100 -16.40 5.37 6.32
C TYR A 100 -15.10 6.11 6.02
N ARG A 101 -15.06 7.44 6.17
CA ARG A 101 -13.83 8.23 5.97
C ARG A 101 -12.70 7.78 6.89
N ALA A 102 -13.01 7.37 8.13
CA ALA A 102 -12.02 6.87 9.10
C ALA A 102 -11.38 5.53 8.69
N TYR A 103 -11.98 4.75 7.80
CA TYR A 103 -11.34 3.58 7.18
C TYR A 103 -10.33 3.94 6.09
N LEU A 104 -10.45 5.12 5.51
CA LEU A 104 -9.58 5.56 4.41
C LEU A 104 -8.34 6.29 4.92
N ALA A 105 -8.47 7.12 5.95
CA ALA A 105 -7.37 7.88 6.49
C ALA A 105 -7.47 8.06 8.00
N GLN A 106 -6.36 8.44 8.63
CA GLN A 106 -6.29 8.69 10.07
C GLN A 106 -7.35 9.71 10.50
N ASP A 107 -8.12 9.35 11.52
CA ASP A 107 -9.12 10.18 12.15
C ASP A 107 -8.86 10.32 13.64
N ASN A 108 -9.14 11.50 14.21
CA ASN A 108 -8.90 11.79 15.62
C ASN A 108 -9.83 11.04 16.57
N TRP A 109 -10.97 10.55 16.06
CA TRP A 109 -12.02 9.86 16.84
C TRP A 109 -12.00 8.35 16.66
N SER A 110 -11.44 7.88 15.56
CA SER A 110 -11.32 6.46 15.27
C SER A 110 -9.89 5.99 15.41
N TYR A 111 -9.63 5.17 16.40
CA TYR A 111 -8.35 4.47 16.59
C TYR A 111 -8.29 3.15 15.80
N LYS A 112 -9.18 3.00 14.82
CA LYS A 112 -9.25 1.78 13.98
C LYS A 112 -8.15 1.76 12.93
N PRO A 113 -7.75 0.57 12.50
CA PRO A 113 -6.91 0.42 11.31
C PRO A 113 -7.59 1.06 10.09
N ASN A 114 -6.80 1.81 9.32
CA ASN A 114 -7.23 2.45 8.08
C ASN A 114 -6.20 2.24 6.97
N ILE A 115 -6.54 2.56 5.73
CA ILE A 115 -5.65 2.32 4.58
C ILE A 115 -4.30 3.02 4.79
N GLU A 116 -4.30 4.27 5.26
CA GLU A 116 -3.09 5.06 5.45
C GLU A 116 -2.10 4.39 6.40
N ASN A 117 -2.54 4.04 7.62
CA ASN A 117 -1.65 3.43 8.60
C ASN A 117 -1.29 1.97 8.25
N GLN A 118 -2.19 1.22 7.62
CA GLN A 118 -1.89 -0.15 7.19
C GLN A 118 -0.88 -0.19 6.05
N ALA A 119 -0.92 0.74 5.10
CA ALA A 119 0.09 0.83 4.05
C ALA A 119 1.49 1.06 4.64
N VAL A 120 1.59 1.96 5.62
CA VAL A 120 2.84 2.19 6.35
C VAL A 120 3.29 0.95 7.13
N ASN A 121 2.37 0.25 7.78
CA ASN A 121 2.67 -0.95 8.56
C ASN A 121 3.17 -2.11 7.69
N GLU A 122 2.54 -2.36 6.54
CA GLU A 122 2.99 -3.40 5.61
C GLU A 122 4.36 -3.06 4.99
N ALA A 123 4.63 -1.78 4.70
CA ALA A 123 5.94 -1.34 4.25
C ALA A 123 7.02 -1.53 5.33
N LYS A 124 6.72 -1.20 6.59
CA LYS A 124 7.62 -1.41 7.74
C LYS A 124 7.97 -2.89 7.94
N LYS A 125 7.02 -3.80 7.77
CA LYS A 125 7.25 -5.26 7.79
C LYS A 125 8.23 -5.67 6.69
N ALA A 126 8.00 -5.25 5.45
CA ALA A 126 8.89 -5.54 4.33
C ALA A 126 10.31 -4.97 4.54
N HIS A 127 10.43 -3.74 5.05
CA HIS A 127 11.71 -3.13 5.40
C HIS A 127 12.45 -3.92 6.50
N SER A 128 11.74 -4.41 7.51
CA SER A 128 12.32 -5.24 8.56
C SER A 128 12.95 -6.51 7.99
N LEU A 129 12.26 -7.20 7.08
CA LEU A 129 12.75 -8.42 6.43
C LEU A 129 13.99 -8.18 5.57
N MET A 130 14.17 -6.98 5.01
CA MET A 130 15.32 -6.63 4.18
C MET A 130 16.32 -5.68 4.84
N SER A 131 16.35 -5.61 6.16
CA SER A 131 17.17 -4.66 6.91
C SER A 131 18.66 -4.72 6.54
N ASN A 132 19.23 -5.92 6.27
CA ASN A 132 20.60 -6.09 5.82
C ASN A 132 20.84 -5.47 4.44
N LEU A 133 19.93 -5.71 3.49
CA LEU A 133 19.98 -5.15 2.14
C LEU A 133 19.85 -3.62 2.19
N MET A 134 18.96 -3.10 3.02
CA MET A 134 18.77 -1.66 3.19
C MET A 134 20.00 -1.00 3.80
N GLU A 135 20.62 -1.61 4.81
CA GLU A 135 21.86 -1.11 5.39
C GLU A 135 22.98 -1.00 4.34
N GLN A 136 23.11 -2.02 3.50
CA GLN A 136 24.16 -2.07 2.49
C GLN A 136 23.97 -1.06 1.36
N TYR A 137 22.73 -0.85 0.91
CA TYR A 137 22.44 0.00 -0.24
C TYR A 137 21.84 1.37 0.12
N ARG A 138 21.73 1.69 1.41
CA ARG A 138 21.26 3.01 1.85
C ARG A 138 22.01 4.14 1.18
N TYR A 139 21.31 5.22 0.93
CA TYR A 139 21.93 6.44 0.46
C TYR A 139 22.78 7.07 1.58
N GLY A 140 23.98 7.53 1.22
CA GLY A 140 24.85 8.27 2.13
C GLY A 140 24.31 9.64 2.51
N TRP A 141 25.05 10.38 3.36
CA TRP A 141 24.66 11.71 3.81
C TRP A 141 24.30 12.66 2.66
N GLY A 142 25.08 12.65 1.58
CA GLY A 142 24.83 13.47 0.39
C GLY A 142 23.82 12.89 -0.64
N GLY A 143 23.00 11.92 -0.26
CA GLY A 143 22.04 11.31 -1.18
C GLY A 143 22.66 10.47 -2.30
N THR A 144 23.93 10.10 -2.16
CA THR A 144 24.70 9.34 -3.17
C THR A 144 25.08 7.96 -2.68
N GLN A 145 25.38 7.06 -3.61
CA GLN A 145 25.88 5.73 -3.34
C GLN A 145 27.31 5.59 -3.88
N SER A 146 28.15 4.85 -3.16
CA SER A 146 29.53 4.59 -3.56
C SER A 146 29.61 3.75 -4.85
N ARG A 147 30.76 3.79 -5.54
CA ARG A 147 31.02 2.94 -6.72
C ARG A 147 30.89 1.44 -6.37
N LYS A 148 31.35 1.04 -5.17
CA LYS A 148 31.24 -0.34 -4.69
C LYS A 148 29.77 -0.77 -4.51
N GLN A 149 28.93 0.10 -3.95
CA GLN A 149 27.49 -0.20 -3.81
C GLN A 149 26.81 -0.35 -5.19
N LYS A 150 27.15 0.51 -6.15
CA LYS A 150 26.63 0.40 -7.52
C LYS A 150 27.05 -0.88 -8.22
N ALA A 151 28.31 -1.29 -8.07
CA ALA A 151 28.83 -2.54 -8.63
C ALA A 151 28.15 -3.76 -8.00
N ASN A 152 28.04 -3.80 -6.67
CA ASN A 152 27.35 -4.91 -5.95
C ASN A 152 25.88 -5.02 -6.33
N LYS A 153 25.18 -3.92 -6.60
CA LYS A 153 23.79 -3.96 -7.09
C LYS A 153 23.67 -4.65 -8.45
N LYS A 154 24.62 -4.41 -9.36
CA LYS A 154 24.64 -5.11 -10.65
C LYS A 154 24.82 -6.62 -10.49
N LEU A 155 25.71 -7.05 -9.61
CA LEU A 155 25.89 -8.46 -9.30
C LEU A 155 24.63 -9.07 -8.67
N MET A 156 23.99 -8.37 -7.76
CA MET A 156 22.71 -8.82 -7.17
C MET A 156 21.62 -8.97 -8.24
N VAL A 157 21.51 -8.06 -9.22
CA VAL A 157 20.53 -8.19 -10.32
C VAL A 157 20.81 -9.44 -11.15
N ARG A 158 22.09 -9.75 -11.43
CA ARG A 158 22.50 -10.97 -12.13
C ARG A 158 22.06 -12.24 -11.37
N GLU A 159 22.31 -12.30 -10.06
CA GLU A 159 21.84 -13.41 -9.21
C GLU A 159 20.30 -13.52 -9.21
N LEU A 160 19.59 -12.40 -9.22
CA LEU A 160 18.11 -12.38 -9.31
C LEU A 160 17.59 -12.93 -10.63
N MET A 161 18.32 -12.73 -11.73
CA MET A 161 17.99 -13.26 -13.05
C MET A 161 18.48 -14.69 -13.28
N GLY A 162 19.07 -15.32 -12.22
CA GLY A 162 19.53 -16.70 -12.28
C GLY A 162 20.96 -16.89 -12.78
N GLU A 163 21.69 -15.79 -12.98
CA GLU A 163 23.13 -15.83 -13.33
C GLU A 163 23.95 -16.05 -12.06
N ARG A 164 24.88 -17.00 -12.09
CA ARG A 164 25.78 -17.27 -10.96
C ARG A 164 27.00 -16.36 -11.05
N THR A 165 27.08 -15.37 -10.17
CA THR A 165 28.20 -14.40 -10.16
C THR A 165 29.40 -14.88 -9.33
N GLY A 166 29.25 -15.90 -8.49
CA GLY A 166 30.26 -16.32 -7.53
C GLY A 166 30.43 -15.38 -6.33
N ASN A 167 29.62 -14.32 -6.25
CA ASN A 167 29.68 -13.35 -5.16
C ASN A 167 28.64 -13.72 -4.08
N VAL A 168 29.12 -14.30 -2.96
CA VAL A 168 28.26 -14.76 -1.84
C VAL A 168 27.35 -13.64 -1.31
N ASN A 169 27.87 -12.43 -1.16
CA ASN A 169 27.10 -11.31 -0.66
C ASN A 169 25.98 -10.89 -1.65
N ALA A 170 26.24 -10.89 -2.96
CA ALA A 170 25.21 -10.60 -3.96
C ALA A 170 24.12 -11.68 -3.94
N GLN A 171 24.49 -12.93 -3.74
CA GLN A 171 23.59 -14.07 -3.63
C GLN A 171 22.69 -13.94 -2.39
N GLU A 172 23.26 -13.68 -1.21
CA GLU A 172 22.49 -13.47 0.03
C GLU A 172 21.47 -12.31 -0.09
N LEU A 173 21.87 -11.22 -0.75
CA LEU A 173 21.00 -10.08 -0.95
C LEU A 173 19.89 -10.37 -1.97
N ALA A 174 20.18 -11.14 -3.01
CA ALA A 174 19.19 -11.60 -3.97
C ALA A 174 18.16 -12.51 -3.29
N GLU A 175 18.60 -13.44 -2.44
CA GLU A 175 17.71 -14.30 -1.66
C GLU A 175 16.85 -13.49 -0.67
N THR A 176 17.44 -12.49 -0.02
CA THR A 176 16.71 -11.58 0.87
C THR A 176 15.58 -10.88 0.11
N TRP A 177 15.86 -10.35 -1.08
CA TRP A 177 14.82 -9.74 -1.90
C TRP A 177 13.74 -10.72 -2.35
N ARG A 178 14.11 -11.94 -2.78
CA ARG A 178 13.12 -12.98 -3.14
C ARG A 178 12.17 -13.28 -1.98
N LYS A 179 12.69 -13.37 -0.75
CA LYS A 179 11.86 -13.58 0.46
C LYS A 179 10.90 -12.42 0.70
N VAL A 180 11.36 -11.18 0.54
CA VAL A 180 10.49 -9.99 0.70
C VAL A 180 9.41 -9.95 -0.37
N ALA A 181 9.78 -10.18 -1.63
CA ALA A 181 8.84 -10.17 -2.75
C ALA A 181 7.79 -11.28 -2.63
N GLU A 182 8.19 -12.47 -2.16
CA GLU A 182 7.29 -13.58 -1.90
C GLU A 182 6.36 -13.30 -0.70
N HIS A 183 6.89 -12.72 0.38
CA HIS A 183 6.07 -12.26 1.50
C HIS A 183 4.98 -11.29 1.04
N LEU A 184 5.34 -10.26 0.26
CA LEU A 184 4.36 -9.30 -0.27
C LEU A 184 3.33 -9.97 -1.18
N ARG A 185 3.76 -10.92 -2.03
CA ARG A 185 2.87 -11.68 -2.90
C ARG A 185 1.84 -12.50 -2.09
N LEU A 186 2.31 -13.25 -1.10
CA LEU A 186 1.46 -14.08 -0.25
C LEU A 186 0.50 -13.21 0.58
N ARG A 187 0.97 -12.09 1.13
CA ARG A 187 0.13 -11.13 1.84
C ARG A 187 -0.97 -10.56 0.94
N ALA A 188 -0.62 -10.13 -0.28
CA ALA A 188 -1.59 -9.62 -1.24
C ALA A 188 -2.64 -10.69 -1.60
N ASN A 189 -2.21 -11.92 -1.80
CA ASN A 189 -3.10 -13.03 -2.14
C ASN A 189 -4.01 -13.42 -0.96
N SER A 190 -3.57 -13.29 0.30
CA SER A 190 -4.42 -13.56 1.46
C SER A 190 -5.61 -12.58 1.55
N PHE A 191 -5.45 -11.36 1.03
CA PHE A 191 -6.53 -10.36 0.96
C PHE A 191 -7.26 -10.31 -0.40
N GLY A 192 -7.07 -11.34 -1.23
CA GLY A 192 -7.89 -11.54 -2.45
C GLY A 192 -7.22 -11.18 -3.76
N MET A 193 -5.93 -10.84 -3.80
CA MET A 193 -5.18 -10.79 -5.05
C MET A 193 -4.93 -12.21 -5.61
N LYS A 194 -4.59 -12.27 -6.91
CA LYS A 194 -4.25 -13.50 -7.62
C LYS A 194 -2.90 -13.33 -8.32
N ILE A 195 -1.83 -13.16 -7.54
CA ILE A 195 -0.49 -13.02 -8.09
C ILE A 195 0.16 -14.40 -8.14
N LEU A 196 0.41 -14.90 -9.35
CA LEU A 196 1.05 -16.19 -9.57
C LEU A 196 2.53 -16.15 -9.12
N SER A 197 2.99 -17.27 -8.58
CA SER A 197 4.42 -17.46 -8.31
C SER A 197 5.16 -17.77 -9.60
N ARG A 198 6.25 -17.03 -9.86
CA ARG A 198 7.13 -17.27 -11.01
C ARG A 198 8.56 -17.42 -10.52
N LYS A 199 9.20 -18.55 -10.83
CA LYS A 199 10.59 -18.84 -10.43
C LYS A 199 11.61 -17.94 -11.12
N ASP A 200 11.29 -17.46 -12.31
CA ASP A 200 12.09 -16.59 -13.19
C ASP A 200 11.87 -15.09 -12.93
N TRP A 201 11.01 -14.74 -11.97
CA TRP A 201 10.78 -13.34 -11.64
C TRP A 201 11.84 -12.81 -10.67
N GLY A 202 12.72 -11.95 -11.16
CA GLY A 202 13.80 -11.35 -10.37
C GLY A 202 13.42 -10.00 -9.77
N LEU A 203 12.98 -9.06 -10.59
CA LEU A 203 12.68 -7.69 -10.21
C LEU A 203 11.42 -7.18 -10.90
N PRO A 204 10.67 -6.27 -10.25
CA PRO A 204 9.59 -5.56 -10.92
C PRO A 204 10.17 -4.64 -11.99
N GLN A 205 9.36 -4.35 -12.99
CA GLN A 205 9.70 -3.39 -14.03
C GLN A 205 9.06 -2.05 -13.69
N MET A 206 9.86 -1.00 -13.84
CA MET A 206 9.40 0.38 -13.73
C MET A 206 9.48 1.02 -15.11
N HIS A 207 8.45 1.78 -15.45
CA HIS A 207 8.42 2.49 -16.72
C HIS A 207 8.29 3.99 -16.46
N ASP A 208 9.19 4.76 -17.05
CA ASP A 208 9.06 6.21 -17.10
C ASP A 208 8.23 6.58 -18.32
N THR A 209 7.00 7.00 -18.09
CA THR A 209 6.06 7.37 -19.14
C THR A 209 6.61 8.43 -20.08
N LEU A 210 7.36 9.41 -19.58
CA LEU A 210 7.91 10.47 -20.41
C LEU A 210 9.00 9.92 -21.34
N SER A 211 9.89 9.07 -20.83
CA SER A 211 10.92 8.42 -21.63
C SER A 211 10.33 7.50 -22.69
N VAL A 212 9.25 6.76 -22.37
CA VAL A 212 8.57 5.92 -23.36
C VAL A 212 7.85 6.77 -24.42
N ARG A 213 7.17 7.84 -24.04
CA ARG A 213 6.52 8.78 -24.98
C ARG A 213 7.50 9.51 -25.91
N SER A 214 8.77 9.64 -25.50
CA SER A 214 9.77 10.36 -26.27
C SER A 214 10.22 9.63 -27.56
N VAL A 215 9.83 8.36 -27.71
CA VAL A 215 10.14 7.53 -28.88
C VAL A 215 8.86 7.03 -29.55
N GLN A 216 8.92 6.76 -30.84
CA GLN A 216 7.80 6.18 -31.58
C GLN A 216 7.53 4.74 -31.08
N LYS A 217 6.27 4.30 -31.20
CA LYS A 217 5.84 2.99 -30.72
C LYS A 217 6.64 1.84 -31.36
N GLU A 218 6.84 1.92 -32.66
CA GLU A 218 7.57 0.93 -33.44
C GLU A 218 9.06 0.87 -33.02
N ASP A 219 9.70 2.01 -32.81
CA ASP A 219 11.07 2.11 -32.32
C ASP A 219 11.23 1.51 -30.91
N TRP A 220 10.23 1.73 -30.05
CA TRP A 220 10.23 1.13 -28.73
C TRP A 220 10.07 -0.40 -28.80
N ILE A 221 9.18 -0.90 -29.66
CA ILE A 221 8.98 -2.34 -29.88
C ILE A 221 10.25 -2.98 -30.43
N ASP A 222 10.85 -2.39 -31.45
CA ASP A 222 12.08 -2.91 -32.07
C ASP A 222 13.28 -2.87 -31.12
N TYR A 223 13.31 -1.92 -30.18
CA TYR A 223 14.33 -1.87 -29.14
C TYR A 223 14.15 -2.95 -28.06
N ILE A 224 12.91 -3.19 -27.60
CA ILE A 224 12.67 -4.12 -26.49
C ILE A 224 12.61 -5.59 -26.93
N LEU A 225 12.05 -5.86 -28.12
CA LEU A 225 11.78 -7.21 -28.60
C LEU A 225 13.03 -8.13 -28.59
N PRO A 226 14.21 -7.74 -29.06
CA PRO A 226 15.40 -8.58 -29.01
C PRO A 226 15.93 -8.84 -27.62
N LYS A 227 15.50 -8.06 -26.60
CA LYS A 227 15.89 -8.19 -25.19
C LYS A 227 14.97 -9.10 -24.41
N LEU A 228 13.84 -9.52 -25.00
CA LEU A 228 12.84 -10.36 -24.33
C LEU A 228 13.05 -11.85 -24.58
N ASP A 229 12.83 -12.64 -23.54
CA ASP A 229 12.76 -14.11 -23.59
C ASP A 229 11.31 -14.51 -23.89
N ILE A 230 10.97 -14.56 -25.17
CA ILE A 230 9.59 -14.82 -25.64
C ILE A 230 9.14 -16.21 -25.24
N GLU A 231 10.06 -17.19 -25.10
CA GLU A 231 9.72 -18.56 -24.70
C GLU A 231 9.18 -18.66 -23.27
N LYS A 232 9.59 -17.72 -22.38
CA LYS A 232 9.07 -17.60 -21.02
C LYS A 232 7.80 -16.76 -20.92
N MET A 233 7.40 -16.11 -22.02
CA MET A 233 6.20 -15.27 -22.07
C MET A 233 5.04 -16.06 -22.64
N VAL A 234 3.92 -16.02 -21.96
CA VAL A 234 2.68 -16.68 -22.37
C VAL A 234 1.61 -15.62 -22.57
N ASP A 235 0.87 -15.71 -23.66
CA ASP A 235 -0.30 -14.89 -23.85
C ASP A 235 -1.39 -15.31 -22.86
N GLU A 236 -1.67 -14.46 -21.89
CA GLU A 236 -2.67 -14.74 -20.85
C GLU A 236 -4.10 -14.87 -21.40
N LYS A 237 -4.37 -14.36 -22.62
CA LYS A 237 -5.68 -14.45 -23.25
C LYS A 237 -5.91 -15.84 -23.86
N SER A 238 -4.87 -16.41 -24.45
CA SER A 238 -4.92 -17.70 -25.14
C SER A 238 -4.31 -18.86 -24.35
N GLY A 239 -3.46 -18.56 -23.35
CA GLY A 239 -2.66 -19.56 -22.65
C GLY A 239 -1.52 -20.16 -23.49
N LEU A 240 -1.29 -19.63 -24.70
CA LEU A 240 -0.32 -20.13 -25.66
C LEU A 240 0.94 -19.25 -25.70
N PRO A 241 2.10 -19.82 -26.12
CA PRO A 241 3.27 -19.03 -26.42
C PRO A 241 3.01 -18.02 -27.56
N PHE A 242 3.66 -16.87 -27.48
CA PHE A 242 3.53 -15.83 -28.50
C PHE A 242 4.11 -16.27 -29.84
N THR A 243 3.44 -15.86 -30.93
CA THR A 243 3.99 -15.82 -32.30
C THR A 243 4.63 -14.45 -32.54
N ASP A 244 5.46 -14.29 -33.59
CA ASP A 244 6.08 -13.01 -33.95
C ASP A 244 5.05 -11.88 -34.14
N LYS A 245 3.88 -12.22 -34.68
CA LYS A 245 2.78 -11.26 -34.86
C LYS A 245 2.10 -10.92 -33.52
N SER A 246 1.72 -11.93 -32.75
CA SER A 246 0.98 -11.72 -31.51
C SER A 246 1.81 -11.03 -30.42
N ILE A 247 3.14 -11.25 -30.38
CA ILE A 247 4.02 -10.52 -29.46
C ILE A 247 4.11 -9.04 -29.81
N ARG A 248 4.19 -8.67 -31.09
CA ARG A 248 4.21 -7.26 -31.51
C ARG A 248 2.89 -6.56 -31.21
N GLU A 249 1.76 -7.22 -31.40
CA GLU A 249 0.44 -6.71 -31.01
C GLU A 249 0.34 -6.50 -29.48
N ALA A 250 0.81 -7.46 -28.69
CA ALA A 250 0.84 -7.35 -27.23
C ALA A 250 1.78 -6.21 -26.75
N LEU A 251 2.97 -6.08 -27.35
CA LEU A 251 3.89 -4.98 -27.03
C LEU A 251 3.33 -3.62 -27.44
N SER A 252 2.55 -3.53 -28.52
CA SER A 252 1.81 -2.31 -28.90
C SER A 252 0.79 -1.93 -27.82
N GLU A 253 0.02 -2.89 -27.29
CA GLU A 253 -0.90 -2.66 -26.14
C GLU A 253 -0.14 -2.21 -24.89
N VAL A 254 1.03 -2.81 -24.60
CA VAL A 254 1.89 -2.43 -23.47
C VAL A 254 2.41 -1.01 -23.62
N TYR A 255 2.91 -0.64 -24.80
CA TYR A 255 3.37 0.73 -25.08
C TYR A 255 2.24 1.75 -24.85
N GLU A 256 1.05 1.49 -25.39
CA GLU A 256 -0.10 2.37 -25.21
C GLU A 256 -0.50 2.49 -23.74
N ASN A 257 -0.47 1.39 -23.00
CA ASN A 257 -0.76 1.39 -21.57
C ASN A 257 0.27 2.21 -20.77
N ILE A 258 1.56 2.07 -21.08
CA ILE A 258 2.63 2.84 -20.42
C ILE A 258 2.53 4.32 -20.81
N SER A 259 2.47 4.60 -22.12
CA SER A 259 2.48 5.97 -22.64
C SER A 259 1.27 6.80 -22.22
N THR A 260 0.12 6.16 -21.97
CA THR A 260 -1.10 6.80 -21.50
C THR A 260 -1.36 6.60 -20.00
N GLU A 261 -0.42 6.01 -19.25
CA GLU A 261 -0.55 5.68 -17.83
C GLU A 261 -1.80 4.83 -17.53
N GLY A 262 -2.16 3.94 -18.45
CA GLY A 262 -3.35 3.10 -18.39
C GLY A 262 -4.63 3.81 -18.85
N MET A 263 -4.58 5.04 -19.32
CA MET A 263 -5.74 5.78 -19.85
C MET A 263 -6.24 5.20 -21.18
N ALA A 264 -5.39 4.56 -21.99
CA ALA A 264 -5.78 3.90 -23.23
C ALA A 264 -6.82 2.77 -23.00
N THR A 265 -6.89 2.21 -21.81
CA THR A 265 -7.89 1.23 -21.41
C THR A 265 -9.26 1.85 -21.08
N PHE A 266 -9.34 3.18 -20.96
CA PHE A 266 -10.58 3.94 -20.74
C PHE A 266 -11.16 4.41 -22.07
N LYS A 267 -11.83 3.52 -22.81
CA LYS A 267 -12.68 3.96 -23.94
C LYS A 267 -14.02 4.44 -23.38
N PRO A 268 -14.45 5.69 -23.63
CA PRO A 268 -15.79 6.16 -23.25
C PRO A 268 -16.85 5.25 -23.87
N GLY A 269 -17.82 4.79 -23.06
CA GLY A 269 -18.95 3.98 -23.52
C GLY A 269 -18.75 2.46 -23.51
N VAL A 270 -17.57 1.96 -23.24
CA VAL A 270 -17.36 0.53 -22.96
C VAL A 270 -17.35 0.34 -21.46
N ASN A 271 -18.42 -0.29 -20.94
CA ASN A 271 -18.46 -0.82 -19.56
C ASN A 271 -17.44 -1.98 -19.45
N ARG A 272 -16.16 -1.67 -19.60
CA ARG A 272 -15.12 -2.56 -19.10
C ARG A 272 -15.23 -2.46 -17.58
N LYS A 273 -15.79 -3.49 -16.96
CA LYS A 273 -15.61 -3.77 -15.55
C LYS A 273 -14.13 -3.52 -15.30
N GLY A 274 -13.81 -2.38 -14.68
CA GLY A 274 -12.42 -1.99 -14.44
C GLY A 274 -11.74 -3.20 -13.82
N LYS A 275 -10.52 -3.55 -14.28
CA LYS A 275 -9.83 -4.67 -13.67
C LYS A 275 -9.80 -4.38 -12.19
N ALA A 276 -10.57 -5.12 -11.41
CA ALA A 276 -10.61 -4.97 -9.97
C ALA A 276 -9.17 -5.03 -9.45
N LEU A 277 -8.88 -4.33 -8.37
CA LEU A 277 -7.51 -4.20 -7.85
C LEU A 277 -6.79 -5.56 -7.76
N HIS A 278 -7.54 -6.63 -7.48
CA HIS A 278 -7.03 -8.00 -7.41
C HIS A 278 -6.45 -8.53 -8.74
N ASN A 279 -6.89 -8.04 -9.90
CA ASN A 279 -6.39 -8.46 -11.22
C ASN A 279 -5.32 -7.52 -11.80
N ARG A 280 -5.12 -6.35 -11.19
CA ARG A 280 -4.24 -5.29 -11.72
C ARG A 280 -2.78 -5.73 -11.88
N ARG A 281 -2.31 -6.67 -11.05
CA ARG A 281 -0.90 -7.09 -11.03
C ARG A 281 -0.59 -8.34 -11.84
N LEU A 282 -1.57 -8.96 -12.46
CA LEU A 282 -1.33 -10.03 -13.43
C LEU A 282 -0.56 -9.48 -14.64
N ASP A 283 -0.92 -8.31 -15.13
CA ASP A 283 -0.32 -7.69 -16.33
C ASP A 283 1.12 -7.18 -16.10
N HIS A 284 1.54 -6.91 -14.87
CA HIS A 284 2.85 -6.33 -14.55
C HIS A 284 4.03 -7.33 -14.61
N ARG A 285 3.78 -8.60 -14.86
CA ARG A 285 4.81 -9.65 -14.97
C ARG A 285 4.98 -10.15 -16.39
N PHE A 286 4.42 -9.44 -17.35
CA PHE A 286 4.38 -9.86 -18.75
C PHE A 286 5.77 -9.89 -19.41
N LEU A 287 6.57 -8.86 -19.24
CA LEU A 287 7.89 -8.76 -19.90
C LEU A 287 8.92 -9.64 -19.18
N ALA A 288 9.42 -10.67 -19.82
CA ALA A 288 10.54 -11.48 -19.37
C ALA A 288 11.80 -11.12 -20.16
N PHE A 289 12.86 -10.64 -19.50
CA PHE A 289 14.12 -10.29 -20.17
C PHE A 289 15.04 -11.50 -20.28
N ARG A 290 15.86 -11.56 -21.36
CA ARG A 290 16.81 -12.65 -21.61
C ARG A 290 17.93 -12.69 -20.59
N SER A 291 18.46 -11.51 -20.21
CA SER A 291 19.61 -11.38 -19.32
C SER A 291 19.43 -10.21 -18.34
N ALA A 292 20.27 -10.20 -17.32
CA ALA A 292 20.37 -9.08 -16.39
C ALA A 292 20.81 -7.79 -17.08
N ASP A 293 21.73 -7.88 -18.05
CA ASP A 293 22.21 -6.71 -18.80
C ASP A 293 21.10 -6.11 -19.66
N ASP A 294 20.28 -6.92 -20.35
CA ASP A 294 19.12 -6.47 -21.12
C ASP A 294 18.09 -5.74 -20.23
N TRP A 295 17.81 -6.29 -19.04
CA TRP A 295 16.93 -5.65 -18.07
C TRP A 295 17.51 -4.30 -17.59
N MET A 296 18.79 -4.28 -17.22
CA MET A 296 19.46 -3.05 -16.73
C MET A 296 19.53 -1.98 -17.80
N GLU A 297 19.78 -2.35 -19.04
CA GLU A 297 19.82 -1.44 -20.17
C GLU A 297 18.45 -0.82 -20.45
N TYR A 298 17.40 -1.65 -20.46
CA TYR A 298 16.03 -1.19 -20.58
C TYR A 298 15.64 -0.23 -19.44
N GLN A 299 15.93 -0.61 -18.19
CA GLN A 299 15.62 0.23 -17.02
C GLN A 299 16.39 1.55 -17.03
N THR A 300 17.60 1.57 -17.59
CA THR A 300 18.40 2.80 -17.71
C THR A 300 17.78 3.77 -18.72
N ARG A 301 17.20 3.25 -19.80
CA ARG A 301 16.63 4.06 -20.88
C ARG A 301 15.18 4.44 -20.65
N PHE A 302 14.34 3.50 -20.21
CA PHE A 302 12.88 3.63 -20.15
C PHE A 302 12.27 3.42 -18.75
N GLY A 303 13.08 3.26 -17.73
CA GLY A 303 12.60 2.95 -16.39
C GLY A 303 13.40 3.66 -15.30
N ASN A 304 13.78 2.89 -14.29
CA ASN A 304 14.59 3.35 -13.18
C ASN A 304 15.93 2.61 -13.16
N ALA A 305 17.00 3.34 -13.42
CA ALA A 305 18.36 2.81 -13.44
C ALA A 305 18.86 2.26 -12.09
N ASP A 306 18.16 2.53 -10.98
CA ASP A 306 18.54 2.05 -9.65
C ASP A 306 17.65 0.85 -9.20
N PRO A 307 18.18 -0.40 -9.25
CA PRO A 307 17.45 -1.59 -8.82
C PRO A 307 16.96 -1.49 -7.36
N TYR A 308 17.73 -0.87 -6.49
CA TYR A 308 17.33 -0.70 -5.09
C TYR A 308 16.10 0.21 -4.96
N LYS A 309 16.06 1.31 -5.71
CA LYS A 309 14.87 2.17 -5.76
C LYS A 309 13.66 1.41 -6.33
N THR A 310 13.86 0.61 -7.37
CA THR A 310 12.80 -0.23 -7.95
C THR A 310 12.21 -1.20 -6.92
N MET A 311 13.05 -1.82 -6.07
CA MET A 311 12.59 -2.66 -4.96
C MET A 311 11.73 -1.88 -3.96
N LEU A 312 12.17 -0.68 -3.58
CA LEU A 312 11.46 0.15 -2.60
C LEU A 312 10.12 0.68 -3.14
N ASP A 313 10.09 1.10 -4.40
CA ASP A 313 8.86 1.54 -5.06
C ASP A 313 7.86 0.37 -5.17
N HIS A 314 8.35 -0.84 -5.42
CA HIS A 314 7.52 -2.05 -5.39
C HIS A 314 6.93 -2.33 -4.00
N ILE A 315 7.76 -2.25 -2.94
CA ILE A 315 7.28 -2.40 -1.56
C ILE A 315 6.18 -1.39 -1.27
N ASN A 316 6.41 -0.11 -1.55
CA ASN A 316 5.45 0.96 -1.28
C ASN A 316 4.13 0.75 -2.05
N SER A 317 4.22 0.37 -3.32
CA SER A 317 3.04 0.10 -4.15
C SER A 317 2.28 -1.13 -3.67
N MET A 318 2.98 -2.25 -3.39
CA MET A 318 2.35 -3.46 -2.87
C MET A 318 1.71 -3.23 -1.50
N SER A 319 2.38 -2.50 -0.61
CA SER A 319 1.87 -2.19 0.72
C SER A 319 0.58 -1.36 0.68
N ARG A 320 0.46 -0.41 -0.26
CA ARG A 320 -0.79 0.34 -0.47
C ARG A 320 -1.92 -0.56 -0.99
N ASP A 321 -1.62 -1.43 -1.94
CA ASP A 321 -2.60 -2.36 -2.48
C ASP A 321 -3.06 -3.36 -1.41
N ILE A 322 -2.12 -3.94 -0.65
CA ILE A 322 -2.43 -4.84 0.48
C ILE A 322 -3.31 -4.13 1.51
N ALA A 323 -2.95 -2.91 1.91
CA ALA A 323 -3.73 -2.13 2.86
C ALA A 323 -5.15 -1.84 2.35
N THR A 324 -5.29 -1.47 1.09
CA THR A 324 -6.59 -1.19 0.47
C THR A 324 -7.47 -2.44 0.46
N LEU A 325 -6.91 -3.60 0.07
CA LEU A 325 -7.64 -4.87 0.08
C LEU A 325 -7.97 -5.35 1.50
N LYS A 326 -7.04 -5.19 2.45
CA LYS A 326 -7.24 -5.55 3.85
C LYS A 326 -8.40 -4.76 4.48
N ILE A 327 -8.49 -3.48 4.17
CA ILE A 327 -9.49 -2.57 4.75
C ILE A 327 -10.82 -2.64 4.00
N LEU A 328 -10.83 -2.65 2.68
CA LEU A 328 -12.05 -2.60 1.86
C LEU A 328 -12.40 -3.93 1.18
N GLY A 329 -11.60 -4.98 1.39
CA GLY A 329 -11.82 -6.28 0.75
C GLY A 329 -11.37 -6.34 -0.72
N PRO A 330 -11.61 -7.47 -1.40
CA PRO A 330 -11.02 -7.76 -2.72
C PRO A 330 -11.49 -6.84 -3.85
N ASN A 331 -12.60 -6.11 -3.68
CA ASN A 331 -13.06 -5.12 -4.65
C ASN A 331 -13.38 -3.78 -3.97
N PRO A 332 -12.37 -2.94 -3.75
CA PRO A 332 -12.55 -1.64 -3.10
C PRO A 332 -13.55 -0.72 -3.78
N ASP A 333 -13.69 -0.78 -5.13
CA ASP A 333 -14.62 0.05 -5.87
C ASP A 333 -16.07 -0.36 -5.63
N ALA A 334 -16.35 -1.65 -5.61
CA ALA A 334 -17.68 -2.17 -5.31
C ALA A 334 -18.07 -1.85 -3.86
N ILE A 335 -17.14 -1.99 -2.91
CA ILE A 335 -17.36 -1.61 -1.50
C ILE A 335 -17.60 -0.10 -1.39
N HIS A 336 -16.82 0.74 -2.06
CA HIS A 336 -17.02 2.18 -2.07
C HIS A 336 -18.41 2.56 -2.57
N THR A 337 -18.81 2.01 -3.73
CA THR A 337 -20.14 2.26 -4.32
C THR A 337 -21.27 1.81 -3.39
N TRP A 338 -21.14 0.63 -2.79
CA TRP A 338 -22.10 0.12 -1.82
C TRP A 338 -22.17 0.99 -0.56
N ALA A 339 -21.02 1.31 0.05
CA ALA A 339 -20.95 2.09 1.29
C ALA A 339 -21.54 3.50 1.10
N THR A 340 -21.13 4.19 0.02
CA THR A 340 -21.63 5.54 -0.29
C THR A 340 -23.13 5.53 -0.57
N GLY A 341 -23.64 4.52 -1.28
CA GLY A 341 -25.08 4.35 -1.53
C GLY A 341 -25.88 4.11 -0.25
N MET A 342 -25.39 3.24 0.63
CA MET A 342 -26.01 2.96 1.93
C MET A 342 -26.02 4.20 2.84
N ILE A 343 -24.89 4.91 2.93
CA ILE A 343 -24.75 6.12 3.76
C ILE A 343 -25.69 7.23 3.26
N LYS A 344 -25.73 7.48 1.94
CA LYS A 344 -26.65 8.47 1.35
C LYS A 344 -28.10 8.15 1.65
N LYS A 345 -28.49 6.87 1.53
CA LYS A 345 -29.86 6.44 1.85
C LYS A 345 -30.20 6.65 3.33
N GLN A 346 -29.30 6.26 4.24
CA GLN A 346 -29.52 6.45 5.68
C GLN A 346 -29.58 7.92 6.06
N SER A 347 -28.63 8.74 5.58
CA SER A 347 -28.61 10.19 5.80
C SER A 347 -29.89 10.87 5.32
N ALA A 348 -30.48 10.44 4.19
CA ALA A 348 -31.76 10.95 3.72
C ALA A 348 -32.92 10.61 4.67
N ILE A 349 -32.93 9.39 5.24
CA ILE A 349 -33.92 8.96 6.21
C ILE A 349 -33.79 9.77 7.51
N ASP A 350 -32.57 9.93 8.01
CA ASP A 350 -32.30 10.65 9.26
C ASP A 350 -32.64 12.12 9.14
N ALA A 351 -32.25 12.78 8.04
CA ALA A 351 -32.60 14.17 7.75
C ALA A 351 -34.12 14.37 7.62
N ALA A 352 -34.84 13.43 6.99
CA ALA A 352 -36.30 13.49 6.89
C ALA A 352 -36.99 13.31 8.26
N ASN A 353 -36.45 12.43 9.13
CA ASN A 353 -36.98 12.20 10.48
C ASN A 353 -36.73 13.43 11.38
N GLU A 354 -35.56 14.04 11.31
CA GLU A 354 -35.26 15.27 12.03
C GLU A 354 -36.17 16.43 11.60
N ALA A 355 -36.35 16.62 10.29
CA ALA A 355 -37.28 17.62 9.75
C ALA A 355 -38.73 17.38 10.22
N LYS A 356 -39.18 16.12 10.24
CA LYS A 356 -40.53 15.76 10.78
C LYS A 356 -40.60 16.02 12.30
N GLY A 357 -39.59 15.71 13.05
CA GLY A 357 -39.51 15.97 14.49
C GLY A 357 -39.60 17.46 14.83
N LEU A 358 -38.92 18.30 14.07
CA LEU A 358 -39.01 19.75 14.19
C LEU A 358 -40.44 20.25 13.89
N PHE A 359 -41.11 19.70 12.87
CA PHE A 359 -42.47 20.04 12.52
C PHE A 359 -43.48 19.71 13.65
N LYS A 360 -43.38 18.51 14.22
CA LYS A 360 -44.21 18.08 15.36
C LYS A 360 -44.07 19.02 16.54
N ARG A 361 -42.83 19.35 16.96
CA ARG A 361 -42.57 20.27 18.09
C ARG A 361 -43.12 21.68 17.83
N LYS A 362 -42.95 22.23 16.62
CA LYS A 362 -43.43 23.57 16.28
C LYS A 362 -44.94 23.61 16.05
N LYS A 363 -45.60 22.56 15.53
CA LYS A 363 -47.04 22.47 15.33
C LYS A 363 -47.82 22.56 16.64
N THR A 364 -47.25 22.08 17.74
CA THR A 364 -47.88 22.15 19.09
C THR A 364 -47.89 23.57 19.67
N ILE A 365 -47.13 24.51 19.09
CA ILE A 365 -46.86 25.84 19.69
C ILE A 365 -47.40 27.03 18.82
N ILE A 366 -47.80 26.82 17.55
CA ILE A 366 -47.95 27.94 16.58
C ILE A 366 -49.24 27.88 15.77
N LYS A 367 -49.91 29.06 15.61
CA LYS A 367 -51.11 29.29 14.74
C LYS A 367 -50.76 29.16 13.25
N ASP A 368 -51.76 28.79 12.44
CA ASP A 368 -51.69 28.39 11.01
C ASP A 368 -50.91 29.31 10.02
N SER A 369 -50.81 30.60 10.30
CA SER A 369 -50.10 31.55 9.43
C SER A 369 -48.58 31.39 9.34
N LYS A 370 -47.96 30.71 10.35
CA LYS A 370 -46.51 30.46 10.40
C LYS A 370 -46.08 29.07 9.86
N LEU A 371 -47.03 28.25 9.43
CA LEU A 371 -46.74 26.88 8.90
C LEU A 371 -45.93 26.91 7.59
N ARG A 372 -46.03 27.94 6.76
CA ARG A 372 -45.22 28.12 5.52
C ARG A 372 -43.74 28.33 5.85
N GLY A 373 -43.43 29.07 6.95
CA GLY A 373 -42.05 29.26 7.39
C GLY A 373 -41.40 27.94 7.90
N ILE A 374 -42.16 27.13 8.61
CA ILE A 374 -41.72 25.83 9.13
C ILE A 374 -41.36 24.85 7.99
N LYS A 375 -42.17 24.83 6.90
CA LYS A 375 -41.85 24.02 5.72
C LYS A 375 -40.53 24.45 5.07
N LYS A 376 -40.23 25.75 5.01
CA LYS A 376 -38.93 26.26 4.52
C LYS A 376 -37.77 25.80 5.44
N ASP A 377 -37.95 25.88 6.74
CA ASP A 377 -36.97 25.42 7.72
C ASP A 377 -36.67 23.92 7.60
N GLN A 378 -37.70 23.09 7.38
CA GLN A 378 -37.57 21.66 7.15
C GLN A 378 -36.74 21.35 5.90
N VAL A 379 -37.04 22.05 4.78
CA VAL A 379 -36.28 21.89 3.53
C VAL A 379 -34.84 22.33 3.72
N LYS A 380 -34.59 23.39 4.49
CA LYS A 380 -33.25 23.89 4.80
C LYS A 380 -32.46 22.86 5.62
N ILE A 381 -33.05 22.30 6.68
CA ILE A 381 -32.41 21.26 7.49
C ILE A 381 -32.05 20.04 6.63
N TYR A 382 -33.03 19.54 5.87
CA TYR A 382 -32.81 18.38 4.99
C TYR A 382 -31.65 18.62 4.01
N ARG A 383 -31.62 19.77 3.34
CA ARG A 383 -30.57 20.15 2.39
C ARG A 383 -29.20 20.26 3.09
N THR A 384 -29.13 20.92 4.24
CA THR A 384 -27.88 21.10 4.98
C THR A 384 -27.24 19.77 5.38
N GLU A 385 -28.04 18.82 5.90
CA GLU A 385 -27.53 17.49 6.27
C GLU A 385 -27.12 16.66 5.04
N GLN A 386 -27.86 16.75 3.94
CA GLN A 386 -27.48 16.11 2.69
C GLN A 386 -26.20 16.70 2.11
N ASP A 387 -26.04 18.02 2.11
CA ASP A 387 -24.84 18.70 1.61
C ASP A 387 -23.61 18.34 2.46
N ARG A 388 -23.76 18.28 3.79
CA ARG A 388 -22.71 17.82 4.72
C ARG A 388 -22.29 16.38 4.42
N THR A 389 -23.23 15.48 4.29
CA THR A 389 -22.97 14.08 3.97
C THR A 389 -22.27 13.93 2.62
N ASN A 390 -22.76 14.63 1.60
CA ASN A 390 -22.15 14.61 0.26
C ASN A 390 -20.72 15.15 0.27
N ALA A 391 -20.43 16.22 1.00
CA ALA A 391 -19.08 16.77 1.14
C ALA A 391 -18.11 15.76 1.82
N ILE A 392 -18.56 15.04 2.86
CA ILE A 392 -17.76 14.00 3.50
C ILE A 392 -17.51 12.83 2.54
N LEU A 393 -18.53 12.40 1.79
CA LEU A 393 -18.39 11.31 0.83
C LEU A 393 -17.52 11.68 -0.38
N GLU A 394 -17.58 12.92 -0.86
CA GLU A 394 -16.66 13.44 -1.88
C GLU A 394 -15.21 13.43 -1.36
N ASN A 395 -15.00 13.85 -0.11
CA ASN A 395 -13.68 13.73 0.52
C ASN A 395 -13.22 12.27 0.61
N ALA A 396 -14.12 11.33 0.94
CA ALA A 396 -13.82 9.91 0.98
C ALA A 396 -13.47 9.34 -0.41
N GLU A 397 -14.18 9.76 -1.46
CA GLU A 397 -13.86 9.40 -2.85
C GLU A 397 -12.45 9.90 -3.25
N ASN A 398 -12.14 11.14 -2.93
CA ASN A 398 -10.81 11.72 -3.17
C ASN A 398 -9.71 10.99 -2.38
N LEU A 399 -9.97 10.59 -1.12
CA LEU A 399 -9.04 9.76 -0.34
C LEU A 399 -8.80 8.40 -0.99
N LEU A 400 -9.86 7.74 -1.46
CA LEU A 400 -9.71 6.45 -2.15
C LEU A 400 -8.92 6.62 -3.47
N ALA A 401 -9.20 7.67 -4.24
CA ALA A 401 -8.45 8.00 -5.45
C ALA A 401 -6.98 8.32 -5.16
N TYR A 402 -6.69 8.99 -4.02
CA TYR A 402 -5.32 9.22 -3.54
C TYR A 402 -4.60 7.90 -3.23
N HIS A 403 -5.22 7.00 -2.46
CA HIS A 403 -4.62 5.70 -2.15
C HIS A 403 -4.39 4.82 -3.39
N LYS A 404 -5.23 4.94 -4.40
CA LYS A 404 -5.04 4.29 -5.71
C LYS A 404 -3.95 4.95 -6.57
N GLY A 405 -3.40 6.08 -6.15
CA GLY A 405 -2.40 6.85 -6.89
C GLY A 405 -2.95 7.68 -8.06
N HIS A 406 -4.28 7.81 -8.19
CA HIS A 406 -4.90 8.54 -9.30
C HIS A 406 -4.77 10.06 -9.16
N LEU A 407 -4.75 10.60 -7.93
CA LEU A 407 -4.64 12.04 -7.68
C LEU A 407 -3.19 12.55 -7.73
N ASN A 408 -2.20 11.67 -7.63
CA ASN A 408 -0.79 12.05 -7.61
C ASN A 408 -0.21 12.17 -9.03
N ARG A 409 -0.96 11.74 -10.06
CA ARG A 409 -0.53 11.78 -11.45
C ARG A 409 -0.86 13.13 -12.08
N PRO A 410 0.14 13.84 -12.65
CA PRO A 410 -0.11 15.10 -13.31
C PRO A 410 -0.97 14.91 -14.58
N VAL A 411 -1.92 15.81 -14.80
CA VAL A 411 -2.75 15.83 -16.02
C VAL A 411 -1.91 16.26 -17.21
N ASP A 412 -1.06 17.29 -17.02
CA ASP A 412 -0.01 17.71 -17.96
C ASP A 412 1.34 17.40 -17.33
N GLY A 413 2.10 16.51 -17.98
CA GLY A 413 3.38 16.04 -17.45
C GLY A 413 4.45 17.13 -17.38
N PHE A 414 4.53 18.03 -18.37
CA PHE A 414 5.52 19.11 -18.37
C PHE A 414 5.18 20.17 -17.31
N PHE A 415 3.94 20.64 -17.29
CA PHE A 415 3.47 21.66 -16.36
C PHE A 415 3.51 21.14 -14.92
N GLY A 416 2.96 19.95 -14.66
CA GLY A 416 2.95 19.31 -13.35
C GLY A 416 4.36 19.05 -12.82
N ASN A 417 5.26 18.53 -13.64
CA ASN A 417 6.65 18.26 -13.25
C ASN A 417 7.44 19.53 -12.97
N THR A 418 7.24 20.59 -13.76
CA THR A 418 7.92 21.89 -13.55
C THR A 418 7.52 22.51 -12.23
N PHE A 419 6.21 22.59 -11.95
CA PHE A 419 5.72 23.13 -10.69
C PHE A 419 6.05 22.23 -9.49
N ALA A 420 6.02 20.90 -9.65
CA ALA A 420 6.46 19.97 -8.62
C ALA A 420 7.94 20.16 -8.28
N ALA A 421 8.80 20.32 -9.31
CA ALA A 421 10.21 20.62 -9.11
C ALA A 421 10.42 21.95 -8.37
N LEU A 422 9.71 23.00 -8.79
CA LEU A 422 9.78 24.31 -8.15
C LEU A 422 9.34 24.23 -6.68
N ARG A 423 8.23 23.59 -6.38
CA ARG A 423 7.78 23.38 -5.00
C ARG A 423 8.81 22.62 -4.17
N GLN A 424 9.40 21.57 -4.70
CA GLN A 424 10.43 20.80 -3.99
C GLN A 424 11.66 21.66 -3.69
N LEU A 425 12.12 22.48 -4.62
CA LEU A 425 13.24 23.39 -4.41
C LEU A 425 12.92 24.47 -3.36
N LEU A 426 11.74 25.10 -3.47
CA LEU A 426 11.29 26.10 -2.50
C LEU A 426 11.15 25.50 -1.09
N THR A 427 10.49 24.34 -0.96
CA THR A 427 10.37 23.65 0.31
C THR A 427 11.73 23.29 0.89
N SER A 428 12.65 22.79 0.08
CA SER A 428 13.99 22.41 0.53
C SER A 428 14.78 23.61 0.99
N SER A 429 14.70 24.73 0.28
CA SER A 429 15.41 25.96 0.64
C SER A 429 14.87 26.55 1.96
N GLN A 430 13.56 26.52 2.16
CA GLN A 430 12.93 27.04 3.38
C GLN A 430 13.12 26.08 4.57
N LEU A 431 13.05 24.78 4.35
CA LEU A 431 13.26 23.75 5.39
C LEU A 431 14.74 23.48 5.65
N GLY A 432 15.66 23.92 4.77
CA GLY A 432 17.11 23.78 4.96
C GLY A 432 17.62 24.42 6.26
N GLY A 433 16.95 25.50 6.74
CA GLY A 433 17.20 26.12 8.04
C GLY A 433 16.41 25.55 9.21
N ALA A 434 15.50 24.61 8.99
CA ALA A 434 14.53 24.14 9.98
C ALA A 434 15.06 23.02 10.91
N ALA A 435 16.37 22.77 10.98
CA ALA A 435 16.97 21.88 11.99
C ALA A 435 16.56 22.28 13.42
N VAL A 436 16.29 23.56 13.65
CA VAL A 436 15.75 24.11 14.91
C VAL A 436 14.36 23.56 15.23
N MET A 437 13.56 23.18 14.22
CA MET A 437 12.22 22.59 14.39
C MET A 437 12.26 21.21 15.07
N THR A 438 13.41 20.53 15.09
CA THR A 438 13.56 19.26 15.80
C THR A 438 13.50 19.41 17.32
N ILE A 439 13.75 20.60 17.85
CA ILE A 439 13.60 20.90 19.29
C ILE A 439 12.12 20.83 19.67
N THR A 440 11.22 21.29 18.81
CA THR A 440 9.77 21.21 19.05
C THR A 440 9.26 19.77 19.04
N ASP A 441 9.85 18.90 18.22
CA ASP A 441 9.52 17.47 18.20
C ASP A 441 9.81 16.82 19.58
N GLN A 442 10.85 17.25 20.31
CA GLN A 442 11.15 16.74 21.66
C GLN A 442 10.02 17.04 22.65
N HIS A 443 9.39 18.21 22.53
CA HIS A 443 8.24 18.54 23.36
C HIS A 443 7.04 17.64 23.06
N TRP A 444 6.73 17.43 21.78
CA TRP A 444 5.65 16.53 21.35
C TRP A 444 5.92 15.09 21.74
N MET A 445 7.13 14.61 21.60
CA MET A 445 7.53 13.26 22.04
C MET A 445 7.28 13.05 23.54
N ARG A 446 7.68 14.01 24.38
CA ARG A 446 7.43 13.95 25.83
C ARG A 446 5.94 13.95 26.16
N ARG A 447 5.18 14.79 25.45
CA ARG A 447 3.73 14.92 25.67
C ARG A 447 3.01 13.65 25.27
N THR A 448 3.33 13.09 24.10
CA THR A 448 2.77 11.83 23.61
C THR A 448 3.18 10.64 24.51
N ALA A 449 4.43 10.59 24.95
CA ALA A 449 4.87 9.57 25.90
C ALA A 449 4.06 9.62 27.20
N LYS A 450 3.90 10.79 27.83
CA LYS A 450 3.08 10.95 29.04
C LYS A 450 1.61 10.58 28.80
N PHE A 451 1.06 10.97 27.66
CA PHE A 451 -0.31 10.64 27.26
C PHE A 451 -0.55 9.13 27.17
N ASN A 452 0.48 8.38 26.72
CA ASN A 452 0.47 6.92 26.66
C ASN A 452 0.92 6.25 27.97
N GLY A 453 1.29 7.00 29.01
CA GLY A 453 1.84 6.43 30.24
C GLY A 453 3.24 5.81 30.08
N LEU A 454 4.01 6.30 29.10
CA LEU A 454 5.37 5.86 28.79
C LEU A 454 6.42 6.79 29.43
N PRO A 455 7.66 6.31 29.70
CA PRO A 455 8.71 7.08 30.34
C PRO A 455 9.31 8.12 29.38
N ALA A 456 8.87 9.37 29.50
CA ALA A 456 9.22 10.46 28.58
C ALA A 456 10.74 10.73 28.46
N THR A 457 11.52 10.48 29.50
CA THR A 457 12.98 10.68 29.51
C THR A 457 13.73 9.66 28.64
N LYS A 458 13.28 8.41 28.59
CA LYS A 458 13.89 7.35 27.74
C LYS A 458 13.84 7.71 26.25
N ALA A 459 12.79 8.37 25.77
CA ALA A 459 12.66 8.79 24.38
C ALA A 459 13.79 9.75 23.98
N ASN A 460 14.05 10.78 24.79
CA ASN A 460 15.09 11.76 24.50
C ASN A 460 16.50 11.16 24.52
N MET A 461 16.78 10.25 25.46
CA MET A 461 18.07 9.55 25.52
C MET A 461 18.29 8.70 24.24
N ASN A 462 17.26 8.03 23.76
CA ASN A 462 17.34 7.27 22.52
C ASN A 462 17.54 8.18 21.30
N THR A 463 16.91 9.37 21.24
CA THR A 463 17.16 10.34 20.17
C THR A 463 18.64 10.71 20.09
N VAL A 464 19.27 11.03 21.24
CA VAL A 464 20.70 11.37 21.26
C VAL A 464 21.57 10.19 20.75
N LYS A 465 21.24 8.95 21.12
CA LYS A 465 21.94 7.75 20.59
C LYS A 465 21.82 7.65 19.07
N PHE A 466 20.63 7.80 18.50
CA PHE A 466 20.42 7.72 17.03
C PHE A 466 21.12 8.86 16.29
N LEU A 467 21.08 10.08 16.82
CA LEU A 467 21.79 11.22 16.23
C LEU A 467 23.31 11.00 16.25
N ALA A 468 23.86 10.54 17.37
CA ALA A 468 25.29 10.21 17.47
C ALA A 468 25.72 9.09 16.51
N GLU A 469 24.86 8.06 16.32
CA GLU A 469 25.11 6.97 15.36
C GLU A 469 25.02 7.45 13.90
N GLY A 470 24.22 8.48 13.63
CA GLY A 470 24.13 9.09 12.30
C GLY A 470 25.47 9.58 11.76
N ILE A 471 26.38 9.98 12.65
CA ILE A 471 27.73 10.46 12.32
C ILE A 471 28.71 9.29 12.18
N LYS A 472 28.48 8.15 12.86
CA LYS A 472 29.36 6.97 12.84
C LYS A 472 29.17 6.14 11.58
N LYS A 473 30.20 5.37 11.19
CA LYS A 473 30.10 4.37 10.10
C LYS A 473 29.18 3.19 10.46
N ASP A 474 29.19 2.77 11.72
CA ASP A 474 28.41 1.66 12.24
C ASP A 474 26.99 2.13 12.59
N LYS A 475 25.98 1.50 12.02
CA LYS A 475 24.57 1.86 12.12
C LYS A 475 23.73 0.81 12.88
N LYS A 476 24.32 0.17 13.88
CA LYS A 476 23.69 -0.97 14.58
C LYS A 476 22.35 -0.65 15.21
N PHE A 477 22.22 0.49 15.92
CA PHE A 477 20.94 0.91 16.49
C PHE A 477 19.90 1.26 15.43
N MET A 478 20.32 1.90 14.32
CA MET A 478 19.44 2.18 13.21
C MET A 478 18.91 0.90 12.56
N LYS A 479 19.79 -0.09 12.36
CA LYS A 479 19.40 -1.41 11.85
C LYS A 479 18.47 -2.14 12.80
N LEU A 480 18.73 -2.07 14.10
CA LEU A 480 17.84 -2.61 15.13
C LEU A 480 16.47 -1.96 15.06
N ALA A 481 16.36 -0.63 14.93
CA ALA A 481 15.10 0.08 14.80
C ALA A 481 14.30 -0.36 13.56
N VAL A 482 14.97 -0.59 12.42
CA VAL A 482 14.34 -1.14 11.22
C VAL A 482 13.81 -2.55 11.46
N ARG A 483 14.59 -3.41 12.14
CA ARG A 483 14.17 -4.77 12.53
C ARG A 483 13.00 -4.78 13.50
N MET A 484 12.86 -3.73 14.32
CA MET A 484 11.70 -3.50 15.19
C MET A 484 10.48 -2.93 14.45
N GLN A 485 10.48 -2.89 13.14
CA GLN A 485 9.38 -2.38 12.29
C GLN A 485 9.05 -0.91 12.54
N LEU A 486 10.06 -0.11 12.84
CA LEU A 486 9.87 1.33 13.06
C LEU A 486 10.01 2.17 11.78
N GLY A 487 10.19 1.49 10.63
CA GLY A 487 10.37 2.13 9.33
C GLY A 487 11.82 2.45 9.01
N ALA A 488 12.05 2.76 7.75
CA ALA A 488 13.39 3.02 7.22
C ALA A 488 13.36 4.12 6.16
N GLU A 489 12.50 5.13 6.33
CA GLU A 489 12.27 6.16 5.33
C GLU A 489 13.58 6.87 4.94
N MET A 490 14.48 7.12 5.89
CA MET A 490 15.78 7.73 5.60
C MET A 490 16.70 6.83 4.74
N TRP A 491 16.55 5.51 4.82
CA TRP A 491 17.32 4.57 4.03
C TRP A 491 16.69 4.25 2.68
N SER A 492 15.37 4.41 2.60
CA SER A 492 14.58 3.96 1.47
C SER A 492 14.34 5.03 0.40
N SER A 493 14.36 6.30 0.75
CA SER A 493 13.88 7.34 -0.17
C SER A 493 14.71 8.60 -0.12
N VAL A 494 14.89 9.16 -1.30
CA VAL A 494 15.35 10.52 -1.55
C VAL A 494 14.36 11.58 -1.00
N SER A 495 13.16 11.20 -0.61
CA SER A 495 12.09 12.16 -0.27
C SER A 495 11.33 11.85 1.02
N ALA A 496 11.90 11.08 1.95
CA ALA A 496 11.21 10.70 3.19
C ALA A 496 10.72 11.90 4.01
N VAL A 497 11.50 12.98 4.05
CA VAL A 497 11.08 14.22 4.72
C VAL A 497 10.04 14.98 3.90
N MET A 498 10.12 14.89 2.58
CA MET A 498 9.12 15.50 1.70
C MET A 498 7.75 14.88 1.91
N ASN A 499 7.67 13.57 2.17
CA ASN A 499 6.41 12.90 2.52
C ASN A 499 5.82 13.39 3.85
N ARG A 500 6.62 13.95 4.74
CA ARG A 500 6.15 14.59 5.98
C ARG A 500 5.41 15.90 5.70
N TYR A 501 5.87 16.67 4.72
CA TYR A 501 5.41 18.05 4.48
C TYR A 501 4.66 18.23 3.16
N LEU A 502 4.94 17.41 2.16
CA LEU A 502 4.32 17.48 0.84
C LEU A 502 3.62 16.17 0.51
N MET A 503 2.63 16.24 -0.36
CA MET A 503 2.07 15.05 -1.00
C MET A 503 3.14 14.36 -1.81
N GLU A 504 3.02 13.03 -1.95
CA GLU A 504 3.81 12.26 -2.90
C GLU A 504 3.50 12.80 -4.31
N VAL A 505 4.33 13.68 -4.83
CA VAL A 505 4.17 14.28 -6.15
C VAL A 505 5.17 13.60 -7.08
N ASP A 506 4.70 13.18 -8.24
CA ASP A 506 5.57 12.75 -9.33
C ASP A 506 6.34 13.96 -9.87
N ALA A 507 7.48 14.21 -9.26
CA ALA A 507 8.39 15.27 -9.68
C ALA A 507 9.60 14.68 -10.40
N PRO A 508 10.27 15.44 -11.29
CA PRO A 508 11.45 14.99 -11.98
C PRO A 508 12.54 14.50 -11.03
N MET A 509 13.27 13.46 -11.44
CA MET A 509 14.30 12.83 -10.60
C MET A 509 15.40 13.80 -10.16
N TRP A 510 15.74 14.79 -10.98
CA TRP A 510 16.76 15.77 -10.65
C TRP A 510 16.34 16.69 -9.49
N SER A 511 15.07 17.14 -9.47
CA SER A 511 14.57 17.99 -8.38
C SER A 511 14.45 17.20 -7.07
N LYS A 512 14.04 15.92 -7.15
CA LYS A 512 14.05 15.01 -6.00
C LYS A 512 15.45 14.83 -5.41
N ARG A 513 16.49 14.71 -6.26
CA ARG A 513 17.90 14.59 -5.83
C ARG A 513 18.41 15.86 -5.16
N VAL A 514 18.15 17.04 -5.75
CA VAL A 514 18.57 18.33 -5.18
C VAL A 514 17.89 18.56 -3.83
N SER A 515 16.60 18.33 -3.77
CA SER A 515 15.80 18.44 -2.53
C SER A 515 16.32 17.52 -1.45
N ASP A 516 16.57 16.26 -1.77
CA ASP A 516 17.12 15.28 -0.82
C ASP A 516 18.52 15.66 -0.32
N PHE A 517 19.37 16.15 -1.22
CA PHE A 517 20.71 16.64 -0.85
C PHE A 517 20.61 17.78 0.18
N ILE A 518 19.72 18.77 -0.02
CA ILE A 518 19.52 19.90 0.88
C ILE A 518 18.96 19.42 2.23
N LEU A 519 17.91 18.57 2.21
CA LEU A 519 17.25 18.09 3.42
C LEU A 519 18.11 17.12 4.25
N ARG A 520 19.00 16.37 3.60
CA ARG A 520 20.01 15.54 4.29
C ARG A 520 21.15 16.42 4.82
N GLY A 521 21.62 17.35 4.01
CA GLY A 521 22.68 18.29 4.40
C GLY A 521 22.30 19.17 5.57
N SER A 522 21.03 19.60 5.68
CA SER A 522 20.51 20.32 6.84
C SER A 522 20.33 19.47 8.10
N GLY A 523 20.44 18.14 8.01
CA GLY A 523 20.21 17.22 9.13
C GLY A 523 18.72 16.97 9.47
N LEU A 524 17.78 17.63 8.80
CA LEU A 524 16.34 17.51 9.10
C LEU A 524 15.82 16.08 8.88
N SER A 525 16.18 15.45 7.76
CA SER A 525 15.82 14.06 7.48
C SER A 525 16.31 13.12 8.56
N HIS A 526 17.55 13.33 9.00
CA HIS A 526 18.20 12.49 9.99
C HIS A 526 17.55 12.62 11.36
N SER A 527 17.28 13.84 11.80
CA SER A 527 16.70 14.09 13.13
C SER A 527 15.22 13.63 13.19
N THR A 528 14.44 13.86 12.14
CA THR A 528 13.06 13.37 12.05
C THR A 528 12.98 11.85 12.21
N GLN A 529 13.81 11.13 11.47
CA GLN A 529 13.83 9.66 11.54
C GLN A 529 14.36 9.17 12.88
N SER A 530 15.41 9.83 13.42
CA SER A 530 15.94 9.50 14.74
C SER A 530 14.89 9.67 15.85
N ASN A 531 14.08 10.72 15.80
CA ASN A 531 12.99 10.94 16.73
C ASN A 531 11.91 9.85 16.63
N LYS A 532 11.52 9.44 15.41
CA LYS A 532 10.57 8.34 15.19
C LYS A 532 11.11 7.02 15.75
N TRP A 533 12.36 6.69 15.47
CA TRP A 533 12.99 5.47 16.00
C TRP A 533 13.12 5.52 17.52
N ALA A 534 13.51 6.67 18.08
CA ALA A 534 13.67 6.83 19.53
C ALA A 534 12.35 6.61 20.28
N PHE A 535 11.25 7.19 19.77
CA PHE A 535 9.92 6.99 20.36
C PHE A 535 9.46 5.55 20.23
N GLY A 536 9.57 4.94 19.05
CA GLY A 536 9.16 3.56 18.82
C GLY A 536 9.96 2.54 19.64
N MET A 537 11.29 2.70 19.71
CA MET A 537 12.15 1.83 20.54
C MET A 537 11.82 1.96 22.03
N MET A 538 11.57 3.19 22.51
CA MET A 538 11.11 3.39 23.88
C MET A 538 9.79 2.66 24.13
N ALA A 539 8.82 2.80 23.22
CA ALA A 539 7.49 2.21 23.37
C ALA A 539 7.58 0.66 23.41
N LEU A 540 8.29 0.04 22.46
CA LEU A 540 8.44 -1.42 22.42
C LEU A 540 9.25 -1.97 23.59
N GLY A 541 10.26 -1.23 24.06
CA GLY A 541 11.05 -1.59 25.25
C GLY A 541 10.20 -1.49 26.53
N GLU A 542 9.41 -0.45 26.68
CA GLU A 542 8.52 -0.29 27.83
C GLU A 542 7.43 -1.38 27.87
N LEU A 543 6.91 -1.80 26.71
CA LEU A 543 6.02 -2.95 26.66
C LEU A 543 6.72 -4.23 27.11
N ALA A 544 7.98 -4.44 26.72
CA ALA A 544 8.77 -5.58 27.16
C ALA A 544 9.00 -5.54 28.69
N ASP A 545 9.29 -4.38 29.26
CA ASP A 545 9.45 -4.20 30.72
C ASP A 545 8.15 -4.51 31.49
N ASN A 546 7.00 -4.38 30.83
CA ASN A 546 5.68 -4.59 31.45
C ASN A 546 5.05 -5.97 31.19
N VAL A 547 5.68 -6.91 30.48
CA VAL A 547 5.08 -8.22 30.16
C VAL A 547 4.70 -9.07 31.39
N LYS A 548 5.38 -8.86 32.52
CA LYS A 548 5.04 -9.54 33.79
C LYS A 548 3.78 -8.97 34.46
N LYS A 549 3.28 -7.80 34.03
CA LYS A 549 2.12 -7.14 34.63
C LYS A 549 0.85 -7.52 33.89
N PRO A 550 -0.23 -7.94 34.57
CA PRO A 550 -1.53 -8.08 33.96
C PRO A 550 -2.07 -6.69 33.55
N PHE A 551 -3.08 -6.65 32.68
CA PHE A 551 -3.62 -5.42 32.10
C PHE A 551 -3.97 -4.35 33.14
N ASN A 552 -4.64 -4.74 34.23
CA ASN A 552 -5.06 -3.83 35.31
C ASN A 552 -3.91 -3.25 36.14
N LYS A 553 -2.68 -3.77 36.01
CA LYS A 553 -1.46 -3.25 36.65
C LYS A 553 -0.59 -2.39 35.70
N LEU A 554 -0.98 -2.25 34.45
CA LEU A 554 -0.37 -1.29 33.54
C LEU A 554 -0.69 0.15 33.99
N HIS A 555 0.10 1.13 33.51
CA HIS A 555 -0.22 2.53 33.74
C HIS A 555 -1.62 2.87 33.21
N LYS A 556 -2.45 3.61 33.95
CA LYS A 556 -3.84 3.90 33.61
C LYS A 556 -4.02 4.49 32.21
N ASN A 557 -3.11 5.40 31.82
CA ASN A 557 -3.14 5.96 30.48
C ASN A 557 -2.90 4.90 29.41
N LEU A 558 -1.94 3.98 29.61
CA LEU A 558 -1.68 2.90 28.68
C LEU A 558 -2.88 1.97 28.53
N GLN A 559 -3.53 1.61 29.66
CA GLN A 559 -4.79 0.86 29.63
C GLN A 559 -5.86 1.57 28.79
N SER A 560 -6.03 2.88 29.01
CA SER A 560 -7.01 3.69 28.27
C SER A 560 -6.70 3.73 26.78
N GLN A 561 -5.42 3.93 26.40
CA GLN A 561 -5.02 3.92 25.00
C GLN A 561 -5.22 2.55 24.37
N PHE A 562 -4.77 1.48 25.01
CA PHE A 562 -4.93 0.12 24.48
C PHE A 562 -6.40 -0.23 24.23
N LYS A 563 -7.31 0.10 25.17
CA LYS A 563 -8.76 -0.07 24.95
C LYS A 563 -9.27 0.68 23.72
N LYS A 564 -8.82 1.92 23.50
CA LYS A 564 -9.17 2.70 22.30
C LYS A 564 -8.72 2.02 21.01
N TYR A 565 -7.53 1.43 21.03
CA TYR A 565 -6.99 0.68 19.88
C TYR A 565 -7.55 -0.75 19.78
N GLY A 566 -8.46 -1.16 20.69
CA GLY A 566 -9.07 -2.49 20.69
C GLY A 566 -8.19 -3.59 21.27
N ILE A 567 -7.21 -3.22 22.10
CA ILE A 567 -6.41 -4.15 22.91
C ILE A 567 -6.99 -4.14 24.32
N ASP A 568 -7.85 -5.10 24.60
CA ASP A 568 -8.45 -5.32 25.93
C ASP A 568 -7.54 -6.16 26.84
N GLU A 569 -8.05 -6.58 27.98
CA GLU A 569 -7.33 -7.41 28.95
C GLU A 569 -6.89 -8.75 28.34
N LYS A 570 -7.77 -9.42 27.60
CA LYS A 570 -7.47 -10.68 26.92
C LYS A 570 -6.43 -10.50 25.82
N GLY A 571 -6.56 -9.42 25.06
CA GLY A 571 -5.59 -9.05 24.03
C GLY A 571 -4.20 -8.78 24.61
N TRP A 572 -4.12 -8.03 25.73
CA TRP A 572 -2.85 -7.81 26.41
C TRP A 572 -2.26 -9.09 26.98
N ASP A 573 -3.07 -9.95 27.61
CA ASP A 573 -2.60 -11.23 28.14
C ASP A 573 -2.01 -12.13 27.05
N THR A 574 -2.58 -12.09 25.87
CA THR A 574 -2.02 -12.79 24.70
C THR A 574 -0.72 -12.13 24.22
N ILE A 575 -0.68 -10.80 24.13
CA ILE A 575 0.51 -10.05 23.68
C ILE A 575 1.68 -10.25 24.67
N ARG A 576 1.48 -10.09 25.97
CA ARG A 576 2.54 -10.16 26.99
C ARG A 576 3.17 -11.54 27.16
N THR A 577 2.50 -12.60 26.72
CA THR A 577 3.06 -13.97 26.73
C THR A 577 3.87 -14.30 25.49
N THR A 578 4.02 -13.35 24.56
CA THR A 578 4.86 -13.50 23.38
C THR A 578 6.34 -13.47 23.80
N LYS A 579 7.16 -14.31 23.15
CA LYS A 579 8.61 -14.31 23.35
C LYS A 579 9.19 -12.95 23.01
N LEU A 580 9.95 -12.37 23.92
CA LEU A 580 10.61 -11.10 23.68
C LEU A 580 11.76 -11.25 22.70
N TYR A 581 11.92 -10.28 21.83
CA TYR A 581 13.06 -10.18 20.94
C TYR A 581 14.27 -9.66 21.73
N ASP A 582 15.38 -10.39 21.70
CA ASP A 582 16.67 -9.98 22.30
C ASP A 582 17.59 -9.49 21.18
N ALA A 583 17.98 -8.22 21.26
CA ALA A 583 18.88 -7.60 20.29
C ALA A 583 20.28 -8.28 20.26
N GLY A 584 20.72 -8.90 21.36
CA GLY A 584 22.01 -9.59 21.45
C GLY A 584 22.08 -10.87 20.62
N ILE A 585 20.93 -11.48 20.27
CA ILE A 585 20.90 -12.67 19.40
C ILE A 585 21.32 -12.30 17.97
N ASP A 586 20.86 -11.15 17.47
CA ASP A 586 21.11 -10.73 16.10
C ASP A 586 22.44 -9.97 15.93
N ASP A 587 22.89 -9.29 16.96
CA ASP A 587 24.15 -8.56 16.97
C ASP A 587 24.88 -8.73 18.32
N PRO A 588 26.01 -9.47 18.31
CA PRO A 588 26.80 -9.72 19.53
C PRO A 588 27.19 -8.44 20.30
N SER A 589 27.23 -7.28 19.64
CA SER A 589 27.52 -6.00 20.30
C SER A 589 26.46 -5.56 21.29
N PHE A 590 25.26 -6.14 21.23
CA PHE A 590 24.17 -5.91 22.18
C PHE A 590 24.06 -7.04 23.23
N ALA A 591 24.82 -8.10 23.09
CA ALA A 591 24.78 -9.22 24.04
C ALA A 591 25.08 -8.76 25.48
N GLY A 592 24.30 -9.26 26.43
CA GLY A 592 24.43 -8.92 27.85
C GLY A 592 23.97 -7.51 28.25
N LYS A 593 23.42 -6.70 27.29
CA LYS A 593 22.95 -5.34 27.58
C LYS A 593 21.48 -5.28 28.00
N GLY A 594 20.79 -6.42 28.08
CA GLY A 594 19.36 -6.48 28.47
C GLY A 594 18.43 -5.73 27.52
N MET A 595 18.81 -5.63 26.24
CA MET A 595 18.01 -4.91 25.24
C MET A 595 16.95 -5.81 24.63
N THR A 596 15.85 -5.95 25.34
CA THR A 596 14.71 -6.76 24.93
C THR A 596 13.53 -5.88 24.50
N TYR A 597 12.80 -6.36 23.52
CA TYR A 597 11.66 -5.62 22.92
C TYR A 597 10.48 -6.55 22.66
N LEU A 598 9.28 -6.01 22.78
CA LEU A 598 8.06 -6.71 22.35
C LEU A 598 7.81 -6.37 20.87
N ARG A 599 8.31 -7.23 19.97
CA ARG A 599 8.26 -7.00 18.53
C ARG A 599 6.92 -7.51 17.96
N PRO A 600 6.20 -6.71 17.13
CA PRO A 600 4.91 -7.13 16.56
C PRO A 600 4.99 -8.40 15.71
N ASP A 601 6.07 -8.63 14.95
CA ASP A 601 6.26 -9.87 14.17
C ASP A 601 6.31 -11.13 15.03
N ASP A 602 6.80 -11.05 16.26
CA ASP A 602 6.89 -12.20 17.16
C ASP A 602 5.47 -12.63 17.62
N ILE A 603 4.51 -11.68 17.69
CA ILE A 603 3.10 -12.00 17.91
C ILE A 603 2.52 -12.72 16.68
N HIS A 604 2.85 -12.23 15.48
CA HIS A 604 2.37 -12.83 14.23
C HIS A 604 2.97 -14.23 13.98
N ALA A 605 4.16 -14.50 14.49
CA ALA A 605 4.85 -15.78 14.37
C ALA A 605 4.36 -16.87 15.35
N ARG A 606 3.47 -16.57 16.27
CA ARG A 606 2.96 -17.52 17.28
C ARG A 606 2.13 -18.62 16.62
N ALA A 607 2.60 -19.86 16.71
CA ALA A 607 1.91 -21.02 16.16
C ALA A 607 0.74 -21.51 17.02
N ASP A 608 0.69 -21.12 18.30
CA ASP A 608 -0.37 -21.47 19.25
C ASP A 608 -1.64 -20.63 19.11
N LEU A 609 -1.62 -19.61 18.27
CA LEU A 609 -2.77 -18.75 17.98
C LEU A 609 -3.29 -19.01 16.57
N ASP A 610 -4.61 -18.90 16.40
CA ASP A 610 -5.22 -18.89 15.08
C ASP A 610 -4.79 -17.64 14.27
N GLU A 611 -4.85 -17.73 12.94
CA GLU A 611 -4.41 -16.68 12.03
C GLU A 611 -5.17 -15.35 12.24
N ALA A 612 -6.47 -15.42 12.51
CA ALA A 612 -7.29 -14.24 12.71
C ALA A 612 -6.87 -13.47 13.99
N THR A 613 -6.61 -14.19 15.09
CA THR A 613 -6.13 -13.61 16.35
C THR A 613 -4.73 -13.01 16.17
N ARG A 614 -3.82 -13.72 15.51
CA ARG A 614 -2.47 -13.20 15.21
C ARG A 614 -2.52 -11.91 14.40
N GLU A 615 -3.29 -11.91 13.33
CA GLU A 615 -3.45 -10.74 12.45
C GLU A 615 -4.12 -9.58 13.19
N PHE A 616 -5.15 -9.85 13.97
CA PHE A 616 -5.87 -8.84 14.75
C PHE A 616 -4.93 -8.13 15.74
N LEU A 617 -4.27 -8.88 16.62
CA LEU A 617 -3.43 -8.31 17.68
C LEU A 617 -2.20 -7.57 17.11
N THR A 618 -1.53 -8.17 16.12
CA THR A 618 -0.41 -7.51 15.42
C THR A 618 -0.83 -6.22 14.76
N THR A 619 -1.98 -6.23 14.08
CA THR A 619 -2.54 -5.05 13.42
C THR A 619 -2.87 -3.94 14.40
N ARG A 620 -3.48 -4.27 15.55
CA ARG A 620 -3.84 -3.29 16.59
C ARG A 620 -2.60 -2.68 17.25
N LEU A 621 -1.63 -3.50 17.60
CA LEU A 621 -0.38 -3.03 18.19
C LEU A 621 0.42 -2.14 17.22
N MET A 622 0.52 -2.56 15.96
CA MET A 622 1.19 -1.75 14.92
C MET A 622 0.45 -0.44 14.64
N THR A 623 -0.89 -0.44 14.67
CA THR A 623 -1.70 0.77 14.50
C THR A 623 -1.43 1.75 15.64
N TRP A 624 -1.46 1.27 16.89
CA TRP A 624 -1.08 2.08 18.06
C TRP A 624 0.33 2.66 17.90
N LEU A 625 1.32 1.83 17.62
CA LEU A 625 2.70 2.25 17.49
C LEU A 625 2.89 3.30 16.39
N THR A 626 2.26 3.09 15.23
CA THR A 626 2.39 4.01 14.09
C THR A 626 1.70 5.34 14.35
N ASN A 627 0.48 5.32 14.88
CA ASN A 627 -0.27 6.55 15.17
C ASN A 627 0.42 7.37 16.26
N GLU A 628 0.81 6.73 17.37
CA GLU A 628 1.46 7.44 18.47
C GLU A 628 2.85 7.96 18.07
N THR A 629 3.57 7.26 17.21
CA THR A 629 4.82 7.76 16.61
C THR A 629 4.57 8.99 15.73
N ASN A 630 3.48 9.01 14.94
CA ASN A 630 3.11 10.14 14.11
C ASN A 630 2.63 11.35 14.94
N PHE A 631 2.02 11.14 16.11
CA PHE A 631 1.71 12.21 17.06
C PHE A 631 2.97 12.73 17.78
N ALA A 632 3.88 11.84 18.14
CA ALA A 632 5.14 12.19 18.78
C ALA A 632 6.06 13.00 17.84
N VAL A 633 6.06 12.66 16.56
CA VAL A 633 6.77 13.37 15.49
C VAL A 633 5.73 13.80 14.45
N PRO A 634 5.09 14.97 14.59
CA PRO A 634 3.93 15.37 13.82
C PRO A 634 4.15 15.19 12.32
N THR A 635 3.27 14.41 11.70
CA THR A 635 3.32 14.09 10.27
C THR A 635 1.96 14.41 9.66
N SER A 636 1.94 15.07 8.49
CA SER A 636 0.67 15.42 7.84
C SER A 636 -0.07 14.15 7.40
N SER A 637 -1.40 14.12 7.64
CA SER A 637 -2.26 13.00 7.27
C SER A 637 -2.82 13.15 5.85
N ALA A 638 -3.16 12.05 5.21
CA ALA A 638 -3.86 12.05 3.93
C ALA A 638 -5.19 12.81 4.01
N LYS A 639 -5.94 12.66 5.14
CA LYS A 639 -7.17 13.42 5.41
C LYS A 639 -6.96 14.92 5.36
N GLY A 640 -5.95 15.43 6.07
CA GLY A 640 -5.65 16.87 6.09
C GLY A 640 -5.33 17.40 4.70
N ARG A 641 -4.50 16.69 3.95
CA ARG A 641 -4.12 17.05 2.58
C ARG A 641 -5.32 17.09 1.64
N ILE A 642 -6.12 16.02 1.60
CA ILE A 642 -7.29 15.92 0.72
C ILE A 642 -8.39 16.90 1.12
N THR A 643 -8.60 17.17 2.41
CA THR A 643 -9.57 18.19 2.86
C THR A 643 -9.20 19.57 2.35
N LEU A 644 -7.91 19.90 2.25
CA LEU A 644 -7.43 21.19 1.76
C LEU A 644 -7.33 21.24 0.23
N ALA A 645 -6.84 20.19 -0.41
CA ALA A 645 -6.60 20.15 -1.86
C ALA A 645 -7.81 19.65 -2.67
N GLY A 646 -8.72 18.87 -2.07
CA GLY A 646 -9.85 18.26 -2.76
C GLY A 646 -9.38 17.34 -3.88
N ASN A 647 -9.98 17.49 -5.06
CA ASN A 647 -9.64 16.76 -6.28
C ASN A 647 -8.61 17.50 -7.18
N ALA A 648 -7.93 18.51 -6.64
CA ALA A 648 -6.95 19.29 -7.40
C ALA A 648 -5.78 18.42 -7.83
N ARG A 649 -5.63 18.21 -9.15
CA ARG A 649 -4.56 17.41 -9.74
C ARG A 649 -3.36 18.27 -10.11
N PRO A 650 -2.12 17.76 -9.92
CA PRO A 650 -0.93 18.38 -10.49
C PRO A 650 -1.06 18.52 -12.01
N GLY A 651 -0.43 19.56 -12.59
CA GLY A 651 -0.51 19.82 -14.03
C GLY A 651 -1.76 20.55 -14.50
N THR A 652 -2.67 20.94 -13.58
CA THR A 652 -3.76 21.89 -13.86
C THR A 652 -3.48 23.21 -13.18
N LEU A 653 -3.86 24.35 -13.78
CA LEU A 653 -3.65 25.68 -13.18
C LEU A 653 -4.23 25.75 -11.74
N LYS A 654 -5.47 25.27 -11.56
CA LYS A 654 -6.13 25.18 -10.25
C LYS A 654 -5.33 24.30 -9.29
N GLY A 655 -4.87 23.14 -9.74
CA GLY A 655 -4.10 22.20 -8.95
C GLY A 655 -2.76 22.80 -8.53
N GLU A 656 -2.07 23.48 -9.42
CA GLU A 656 -0.76 24.10 -9.11
C GLU A 656 -0.89 25.26 -8.13
N ILE A 657 -1.89 26.12 -8.26
CA ILE A 657 -2.18 27.20 -7.31
C ILE A 657 -2.48 26.64 -5.92
N ILE A 658 -3.38 25.65 -5.84
CA ILE A 658 -3.77 25.03 -4.56
C ILE A 658 -2.57 24.32 -3.92
N ASN A 659 -1.88 23.45 -4.67
CA ASN A 659 -0.74 22.71 -4.15
C ASN A 659 0.42 23.62 -3.73
N SER A 660 0.65 24.73 -4.43
CA SER A 660 1.67 25.73 -4.05
C SER A 660 1.28 26.53 -2.84
N GLY A 661 0.00 26.91 -2.70
CA GLY A 661 -0.53 27.64 -1.53
C GLY A 661 -0.61 26.78 -0.26
N LEU A 662 -0.65 25.45 -0.39
CA LEU A 662 -0.79 24.51 0.72
C LEU A 662 0.55 23.86 1.15
N MET A 663 1.69 24.36 0.69
CA MET A 663 3.01 23.75 0.91
C MET A 663 3.37 23.51 2.39
N TYR A 664 2.74 24.22 3.32
CA TYR A 664 3.10 24.18 4.76
C TYR A 664 1.89 24.01 5.69
N LYS A 665 0.75 23.56 5.19
CA LYS A 665 -0.48 23.41 6.00
C LYS A 665 -0.82 21.96 6.30
#